data_88d9471d3182407fc4832a83d7eaf244
#
_entry.id   88d9471d3182407fc4832a83d7eaf244
#
_cell.length_a   1.000
_cell.length_b   1.000
_cell.length_c   1.000
_cell.angle_alpha   90.00
_cell.angle_beta   90.00
_cell.angle_gamma   90.00
#
_symmetry.space_group_name_H-M   'P 1'
#
loop_
_entity.id
_entity.type
_entity.pdbx_description
1 polymer ?
#
loop_
_entity_poly.entity_id
_entity_poly.type
_entity_poly.pdbx_seq_one_letter_code
_entity_poly.pdbx_strand_id
1 'polypeptide(L)'
;MRSFFIKILAALGIATFLSWGYLFLPEVFFSFEGRLRDYLFVIRGELPKSQNVVIVDIDEKSLKRYGQWPWSRDVVADLLYALDDAEVGIIGLDIVFAEEDRTSPHRFSAYLKNTTDKLVNYDTLLAQAFQTTPVVGGYLFTFEENQTQNPPHIPSVFVKYGMGEDAPLLKPRGMILNIAPLQDALYSSGFFNNIPDEGGMIRSVPLIMEYDGSIYPSLALELVRIFKRQERVDVVGDSEGVWHVALGELQIPTDSFGRLNVNFRGGAKYFSYISASDVLDQNFDPNLLKGKFVLVGTSAAGLFDLRSTPYANAIAGVEVHANVIDNLLEGDFLSKPRYGVVYDLLIIWVAVFLFFFLFSFLKSWLILPSAFLLFYGMFELFYVLLFEYGIVLNLLFPLLAFVLSFALALGIDYMIASRRMEEAKRMLGKKVSPAVMEYLLEHSAEELVSSRELEATIFFSDIRSFTTISEKIGSPDKVIHMLNTYLTPMVQSIVNHKGTIDKFIGDAIMAYWNAPIPVPNHADQALKSAIEQIEMLEKINKLITPKYDVTINIGIGLHTGIVTAGDMGSFGRSDYTIIGDNVNLASRMEGLTKQYGASILISRATYERLEGSYVIRPLDLVEVKGKNEAVEIFEVICKNKNISKEELESYAKAISLFRSAEVARAHEIFQNLQAQNPSKLYEFYIQRCDAFLTHPELEFTPILKMTTK
;
A
#
# COMPACT_ATOMS: atom_id res chain seq x y z
N MET A 1 15.79 13.99 -15.00
CA MET A 1 14.69 14.88 -15.47
C MET A 1 13.34 14.15 -15.63
N ARG A 2 13.24 13.07 -16.42
CA ARG A 2 11.97 12.37 -16.68
C ARG A 2 11.27 11.83 -15.39
N SER A 3 12.03 11.26 -14.45
CA SER A 3 11.51 10.78 -13.17
C SER A 3 10.96 11.92 -12.29
N PHE A 4 11.61 13.07 -12.26
CA PHE A 4 11.17 14.25 -11.52
C PHE A 4 9.85 14.82 -12.07
N PHE A 5 9.71 14.88 -13.39
CA PHE A 5 8.45 15.30 -14.03
C PHE A 5 7.28 14.37 -13.73
N ILE A 6 7.50 13.05 -13.74
CA ILE A 6 6.47 12.07 -13.38
C ILE A 6 6.03 12.26 -11.93
N LYS A 7 6.98 12.51 -11.04
CA LYS A 7 6.72 12.73 -9.62
C LYS A 7 5.87 14.00 -9.38
N ILE A 8 6.18 15.10 -10.06
CA ILE A 8 5.38 16.34 -9.97
C ILE A 8 3.96 16.14 -10.53
N LEU A 9 3.81 15.50 -11.69
CA LEU A 9 2.50 15.22 -12.26
C LEU A 9 1.64 14.34 -11.36
N ALA A 10 2.26 13.38 -10.68
CA ALA A 10 1.59 12.54 -9.72
C ALA A 10 1.11 13.32 -8.49
N ALA A 11 1.95 14.20 -7.93
CA ALA A 11 1.56 15.09 -6.82
C ALA A 11 0.41 16.02 -7.22
N LEU A 12 0.49 16.64 -8.40
CA LEU A 12 -0.60 17.47 -8.95
C LEU A 12 -1.91 16.67 -9.08
N GLY A 13 -1.82 15.43 -9.57
CA GLY A 13 -2.98 14.52 -9.69
C GLY A 13 -3.64 14.25 -8.35
N ILE A 14 -2.86 13.92 -7.31
CA ILE A 14 -3.37 13.69 -5.95
C ILE A 14 -4.01 14.95 -5.39
N ALA A 15 -3.31 16.09 -5.45
CA ALA A 15 -3.82 17.35 -4.91
C ALA A 15 -5.15 17.76 -5.57
N THR A 16 -5.23 17.65 -6.90
CA THR A 16 -6.46 17.93 -7.64
C THR A 16 -7.58 16.95 -7.28
N PHE A 17 -7.29 15.66 -7.19
CA PHE A 17 -8.26 14.63 -6.81
C PHE A 17 -8.80 14.85 -5.40
N LEU A 18 -7.95 15.14 -4.43
CA LEU A 18 -8.37 15.43 -3.05
C LEU A 18 -9.16 16.73 -2.96
N SER A 19 -8.74 17.77 -3.69
CA SER A 19 -9.48 19.04 -3.74
C SER A 19 -10.85 18.86 -4.36
N TRP A 20 -10.95 18.06 -5.44
CA TRP A 20 -12.23 17.70 -6.06
C TRP A 20 -13.12 16.93 -5.06
N GLY A 21 -12.56 15.91 -4.37
CA GLY A 21 -13.32 15.17 -3.37
C GLY A 21 -13.82 16.06 -2.22
N TYR A 22 -12.98 16.99 -1.74
CA TYR A 22 -13.37 17.96 -0.72
C TYR A 22 -14.53 18.85 -1.14
N LEU A 23 -14.53 19.35 -2.38
CA LEU A 23 -15.52 20.31 -2.87
C LEU A 23 -16.83 19.65 -3.33
N PHE A 24 -16.77 18.46 -3.93
CA PHE A 24 -17.90 17.85 -4.61
C PHE A 24 -18.49 16.62 -3.92
N LEU A 25 -17.82 16.05 -2.91
CA LEU A 25 -18.30 14.92 -2.12
C LEU A 25 -18.28 15.19 -0.61
N PRO A 26 -18.77 16.36 -0.14
CA PRO A 26 -18.66 16.75 1.26
C PRO A 26 -19.36 15.75 2.20
N GLU A 27 -20.56 15.28 1.85
CA GLU A 27 -21.37 14.38 2.68
C GLU A 27 -20.64 13.08 3.05
N VAL A 28 -19.93 12.48 2.07
CA VAL A 28 -19.16 11.23 2.29
C VAL A 28 -18.03 11.45 3.29
N PHE A 29 -17.32 12.57 3.16
CA PHE A 29 -16.11 12.84 3.93
C PHE A 29 -16.37 13.48 5.29
N PHE A 30 -17.43 14.28 5.45
CA PHE A 30 -17.74 14.96 6.71
C PHE A 30 -18.07 13.97 7.85
N SER A 31 -18.73 12.86 7.54
CA SER A 31 -19.00 11.81 8.53
C SER A 31 -17.71 11.18 9.06
N PHE A 32 -16.71 10.93 8.20
CA PHE A 32 -15.39 10.42 8.61
C PHE A 32 -14.58 11.47 9.36
N GLU A 33 -14.59 12.71 8.92
CA GLU A 33 -13.93 13.82 9.60
C GLU A 33 -14.47 14.01 11.02
N GLY A 34 -15.80 13.97 11.18
CA GLY A 34 -16.44 14.03 12.48
C GLY A 34 -15.93 12.93 13.43
N ARG A 35 -15.86 11.69 12.96
CA ARG A 35 -15.34 10.56 13.75
C ARG A 35 -13.87 10.71 14.13
N LEU A 36 -13.03 11.20 13.21
CA LEU A 36 -11.62 11.48 13.52
C LEU A 36 -11.50 12.53 14.64
N ARG A 37 -12.31 13.58 14.57
CA ARG A 37 -12.35 14.61 15.61
C ARG A 37 -12.85 14.06 16.96
N ASP A 38 -13.87 13.19 16.94
CA ASP A 38 -14.34 12.51 18.16
C ASP A 38 -13.23 11.68 18.82
N TYR A 39 -12.39 11.03 17.99
CA TYR A 39 -11.23 10.29 18.48
C TYR A 39 -10.25 11.20 19.23
N LEU A 40 -10.04 12.44 18.77
CA LEU A 40 -9.20 13.42 19.46
C LEU A 40 -9.78 13.79 20.85
N PHE A 41 -11.12 13.91 20.97
CA PHE A 41 -11.76 14.11 22.27
C PHE A 41 -11.52 12.95 23.23
N VAL A 42 -11.65 11.72 22.73
CA VAL A 42 -11.39 10.51 23.55
C VAL A 42 -9.93 10.44 24.01
N ILE A 43 -8.98 10.82 23.14
CA ILE A 43 -7.54 10.86 23.47
C ILE A 43 -7.24 11.96 24.48
N ARG A 44 -7.86 13.12 24.37
CA ARG A 44 -7.73 14.20 25.33
C ARG A 44 -8.14 13.74 26.73
N GLY A 45 -9.18 12.89 26.80
CA GLY A 45 -9.79 12.49 28.07
C GLY A 45 -10.69 13.58 28.68
N GLU A 46 -11.22 13.31 29.86
CA GLU A 46 -12.10 14.24 30.59
C GLU A 46 -11.29 15.38 31.17
N LEU A 47 -11.88 16.59 31.12
CA LEU A 47 -11.32 17.78 31.75
C LEU A 47 -11.61 17.79 33.27
N PRO A 48 -11.00 18.67 34.06
CA PRO A 48 -11.37 18.87 35.45
C PRO A 48 -12.85 19.25 35.59
N LYS A 49 -13.55 18.71 36.56
CA LYS A 49 -15.00 18.93 36.76
C LYS A 49 -15.31 20.44 36.94
N SER A 50 -16.29 20.91 36.16
CA SER A 50 -16.81 22.26 36.30
C SER A 50 -17.45 22.43 37.69
N GLN A 51 -17.18 23.59 38.28
CA GLN A 51 -17.81 23.98 39.55
C GLN A 51 -18.96 24.97 39.37
N ASN A 52 -19.22 25.42 38.14
CA ASN A 52 -20.16 26.48 37.84
C ASN A 52 -21.57 25.97 37.56
N VAL A 53 -21.73 24.73 37.10
CA VAL A 53 -22.99 24.16 36.65
C VAL A 53 -23.32 22.91 37.45
N VAL A 54 -24.54 22.81 37.93
CA VAL A 54 -25.10 21.64 38.63
C VAL A 54 -26.40 21.22 37.96
N ILE A 55 -26.57 19.92 37.80
CA ILE A 55 -27.80 19.35 37.25
C ILE A 55 -28.67 18.79 38.38
N VAL A 56 -29.89 19.28 38.50
CA VAL A 56 -30.91 18.72 39.35
C VAL A 56 -31.72 17.75 38.50
N ASP A 57 -31.54 16.48 38.80
CA ASP A 57 -31.94 15.37 37.95
C ASP A 57 -33.24 14.74 38.38
N ILE A 58 -34.20 14.74 37.48
CA ILE A 58 -35.44 13.95 37.65
C ILE A 58 -35.06 12.50 37.25
N ASP A 59 -34.37 11.83 38.16
CA ASP A 59 -33.82 10.50 38.02
C ASP A 59 -34.81 9.40 38.42
N GLU A 60 -34.41 8.16 38.28
CA GLU A 60 -35.22 6.98 38.70
C GLU A 60 -35.58 7.00 40.20
N LYS A 61 -34.71 7.58 41.05
CA LYS A 61 -34.97 7.73 42.49
C LYS A 61 -36.10 8.73 42.72
N SER A 62 -36.07 9.84 42.00
CA SER A 62 -37.10 10.87 42.05
C SER A 62 -38.45 10.36 41.53
N LEU A 63 -38.47 9.61 40.44
CA LEU A 63 -39.68 8.98 39.90
C LEU A 63 -40.28 7.96 40.88
N LYS A 64 -39.45 7.20 41.56
CA LYS A 64 -39.89 6.24 42.56
C LYS A 64 -40.50 6.93 43.79
N ARG A 65 -39.99 8.12 44.16
CA ARG A 65 -40.42 8.86 45.35
C ARG A 65 -41.68 9.68 45.11
N TYR A 66 -41.70 10.46 44.02
CA TYR A 66 -42.75 11.43 43.71
C TYR A 66 -43.72 11.00 42.61
N GLY A 67 -43.55 9.81 42.06
CA GLY A 67 -44.41 9.26 41.01
C GLY A 67 -43.89 9.51 39.61
N GLN A 68 -44.65 9.02 38.63
CA GLN A 68 -44.30 9.11 37.19
C GLN A 68 -44.31 10.55 36.69
N TRP A 69 -43.35 10.91 35.87
CA TRP A 69 -43.31 12.19 35.19
C TRP A 69 -44.36 12.26 34.05
N PRO A 70 -45.01 13.41 33.78
CA PRO A 70 -44.79 14.71 34.41
C PRO A 70 -45.47 14.81 35.79
N TRP A 71 -44.70 15.35 36.76
CA TRP A 71 -45.23 15.62 38.10
C TRP A 71 -46.31 16.70 38.11
N SER A 72 -47.13 16.71 39.14
CA SER A 72 -48.03 17.81 39.37
C SER A 72 -47.29 19.12 39.57
N ARG A 73 -47.88 20.24 39.15
CA ARG A 73 -47.22 21.56 39.12
C ARG A 73 -46.88 22.12 40.51
N ASP A 74 -47.60 21.71 41.54
CA ASP A 74 -47.27 22.03 42.93
C ASP A 74 -45.92 21.42 43.36
N VAL A 75 -45.64 20.16 43.01
CA VAL A 75 -44.35 19.51 43.29
C VAL A 75 -43.21 20.23 42.56
N VAL A 76 -43.43 20.67 41.31
CA VAL A 76 -42.45 21.43 40.56
C VAL A 76 -42.21 22.82 41.17
N ALA A 77 -43.30 23.47 41.67
CA ALA A 77 -43.20 24.75 42.39
C ALA A 77 -42.39 24.60 43.69
N ASP A 78 -42.68 23.52 44.48
CA ASP A 78 -41.90 23.21 45.68
C ASP A 78 -40.41 22.97 45.38
N LEU A 79 -40.09 22.30 44.28
CA LEU A 79 -38.72 22.12 43.84
C LEU A 79 -38.05 23.48 43.57
N LEU A 80 -38.72 24.40 42.87
CA LEU A 80 -38.17 25.73 42.61
C LEU A 80 -37.97 26.56 43.87
N TYR A 81 -38.90 26.51 44.80
CA TYR A 81 -38.73 27.21 46.10
C TYR A 81 -37.57 26.59 46.90
N ALA A 82 -37.41 25.28 46.91
CA ALA A 82 -36.28 24.64 47.59
C ALA A 82 -34.93 25.02 46.96
N LEU A 83 -34.89 25.26 45.63
CA LEU A 83 -33.69 25.79 44.92
C LEU A 83 -33.43 27.24 45.22
N ASP A 84 -34.46 28.06 45.32
CA ASP A 84 -34.34 29.48 45.71
C ASP A 84 -33.85 29.62 47.15
N ASP A 85 -34.39 28.83 48.07
CA ASP A 85 -33.90 28.76 49.47
C ASP A 85 -32.43 28.35 49.57
N ALA A 86 -31.90 27.58 48.59
CA ALA A 86 -30.50 27.22 48.50
C ALA A 86 -29.62 28.33 47.86
N GLU A 87 -30.17 29.52 47.60
CA GLU A 87 -29.49 30.68 47.02
C GLU A 87 -28.81 30.38 45.70
N VAL A 88 -29.47 29.66 44.80
CA VAL A 88 -28.92 29.35 43.44
C VAL A 88 -28.72 30.66 42.64
N GLY A 89 -27.73 30.65 41.72
CA GLY A 89 -27.49 31.80 40.89
C GLY A 89 -28.56 32.07 39.84
N ILE A 90 -28.96 31.02 39.13
CA ILE A 90 -30.00 30.99 38.11
C ILE A 90 -30.46 29.59 37.85
N ILE A 91 -31.75 29.40 37.55
CA ILE A 91 -32.36 28.11 37.25
C ILE A 91 -32.77 28.03 35.78
N GLY A 92 -32.34 27.00 35.06
CA GLY A 92 -32.77 26.68 33.70
C GLY A 92 -33.68 25.43 33.72
N LEU A 93 -34.85 25.53 33.11
CA LEU A 93 -35.74 24.38 32.96
C LEU A 93 -35.60 23.78 31.56
N ASP A 94 -35.02 22.60 31.48
CA ASP A 94 -35.00 21.77 30.25
C ASP A 94 -36.29 20.96 30.12
N ILE A 95 -37.40 21.66 30.26
CA ILE A 95 -38.75 21.10 30.36
C ILE A 95 -39.73 22.10 29.75
N VAL A 96 -40.76 21.59 29.05
CA VAL A 96 -41.87 22.37 28.53
C VAL A 96 -43.19 21.87 29.13
N PHE A 97 -44.02 22.80 29.61
CA PHE A 97 -45.34 22.54 30.17
C PHE A 97 -46.40 22.95 29.13
N ALA A 98 -46.55 22.14 28.09
CA ALA A 98 -47.42 22.46 26.93
C ALA A 98 -48.93 22.18 27.22
N GLU A 99 -49.25 21.48 28.28
CA GLU A 99 -50.64 21.14 28.67
C GLU A 99 -50.91 21.57 30.10
N GLU A 100 -52.17 21.88 30.39
CA GLU A 100 -52.60 22.14 31.77
C GLU A 100 -52.41 20.92 32.67
N ASP A 101 -52.11 21.17 33.93
CA ASP A 101 -51.94 20.11 34.92
C ASP A 101 -53.23 19.25 35.10
N ARG A 102 -53.09 17.97 34.76
CA ARG A 102 -54.19 17.00 34.81
C ARG A 102 -54.59 16.64 36.23
N THR A 103 -53.71 16.84 37.21
CA THR A 103 -53.94 16.47 38.61
C THR A 103 -54.46 17.63 39.47
N SER A 104 -54.50 18.82 38.91
CA SER A 104 -54.88 20.04 39.58
C SER A 104 -56.32 19.99 40.13
N PRO A 105 -56.53 20.27 41.42
CA PRO A 105 -57.85 20.16 42.07
C PRO A 105 -58.93 20.99 41.39
N HIS A 106 -58.63 22.15 40.87
CA HIS A 106 -59.59 23.04 40.21
C HIS A 106 -60.32 22.35 39.04
N ARG A 107 -59.72 21.39 38.36
CA ARG A 107 -60.30 20.64 37.22
C ARG A 107 -61.46 19.75 37.67
N PHE A 108 -61.51 19.37 38.93
CA PHE A 108 -62.54 18.55 39.50
C PHE A 108 -63.71 19.37 40.07
N SER A 109 -63.61 20.73 40.01
CA SER A 109 -64.65 21.63 40.53
C SER A 109 -66.03 21.37 39.93
N ALA A 110 -66.14 20.98 38.69
CA ALA A 110 -67.40 20.65 38.02
C ALA A 110 -68.05 19.36 38.53
N TYR A 111 -67.29 18.48 39.19
CA TYR A 111 -67.79 17.22 39.76
C TYR A 111 -68.12 17.33 41.24
N LEU A 112 -67.69 18.38 41.94
CA LEU A 112 -67.90 18.61 43.39
C LEU A 112 -69.08 19.56 43.55
N LYS A 113 -70.27 18.99 43.66
CA LYS A 113 -71.52 19.72 43.99
C LYS A 113 -71.43 20.25 45.41
N ASN A 114 -71.35 21.56 45.65
CA ASN A 114 -71.41 22.28 46.96
C ASN A 114 -70.03 22.64 47.58
N THR A 115 -68.96 22.84 46.87
CA THR A 115 -67.77 23.50 47.43
C THR A 115 -67.84 24.98 47.15
N THR A 116 -67.94 25.81 48.19
CA THR A 116 -67.82 27.29 48.14
C THR A 116 -66.37 27.74 48.08
N ASP A 117 -65.41 26.85 48.32
CA ASP A 117 -64.00 27.15 48.35
C ASP A 117 -63.42 27.08 46.93
N LYS A 118 -62.61 28.08 46.52
CA LYS A 118 -61.87 28.04 45.33
C LYS A 118 -60.79 26.93 45.38
N LEU A 119 -61.00 25.87 44.63
CA LEU A 119 -60.02 24.80 44.54
C LEU A 119 -58.71 25.33 43.92
N VAL A 120 -57.59 24.86 44.45
CA VAL A 120 -56.27 25.30 44.08
C VAL A 120 -55.99 24.88 42.60
N ASN A 121 -55.46 25.82 41.84
CA ASN A 121 -54.96 25.58 40.53
C ASN A 121 -53.43 25.48 40.59
N TYR A 122 -52.87 24.27 40.33
CA TYR A 122 -51.44 24.03 40.42
C TYR A 122 -50.63 24.78 39.33
N ASP A 123 -51.22 25.01 38.16
CA ASP A 123 -50.57 25.88 37.17
C ASP A 123 -50.37 27.31 37.66
N THR A 124 -51.33 27.83 38.47
CA THR A 124 -51.21 29.14 39.13
C THR A 124 -50.12 29.13 40.21
N LEU A 125 -49.99 28.05 40.98
CA LEU A 125 -48.89 27.92 41.95
C LEU A 125 -47.52 27.93 41.28
N LEU A 126 -47.37 27.18 40.22
CA LEU A 126 -46.11 27.15 39.45
C LEU A 126 -45.82 28.53 38.80
N ALA A 127 -46.86 29.19 38.28
CA ALA A 127 -46.70 30.56 37.77
C ALA A 127 -46.20 31.55 38.85
N GLN A 128 -46.69 31.42 40.08
CA GLN A 128 -46.19 32.23 41.23
C GLN A 128 -44.72 31.90 41.54
N ALA A 129 -44.36 30.63 41.54
CA ALA A 129 -42.96 30.24 41.73
C ALA A 129 -42.06 30.83 40.63
N PHE A 130 -42.49 30.86 39.36
CA PHE A 130 -41.73 31.50 38.27
C PHE A 130 -41.53 32.99 38.47
N GLN A 131 -42.47 33.70 39.10
CA GLN A 131 -42.35 35.12 39.36
C GLN A 131 -41.41 35.46 40.51
N THR A 132 -41.19 34.57 41.43
CA THR A 132 -40.42 34.79 42.67
C THR A 132 -39.03 34.17 42.65
N THR A 133 -38.75 33.22 41.75
CA THR A 133 -37.46 32.54 41.65
C THR A 133 -36.74 32.92 40.37
N PRO A 134 -35.38 32.87 40.31
CA PRO A 134 -34.60 33.28 39.12
C PRO A 134 -34.63 32.18 38.03
N VAL A 135 -35.81 31.96 37.40
CA VAL A 135 -36.05 30.88 36.45
C VAL A 135 -36.09 31.36 35.00
N VAL A 136 -35.40 30.63 34.13
CA VAL A 136 -35.55 30.74 32.66
C VAL A 136 -36.24 29.48 32.17
N GLY A 137 -37.39 29.63 31.50
CA GLY A 137 -38.19 28.53 31.01
C GLY A 137 -37.68 28.01 29.67
N GLY A 138 -37.78 26.69 29.48
CA GLY A 138 -37.50 26.05 28.22
C GLY A 138 -38.69 26.00 27.26
N TYR A 139 -38.44 25.99 25.98
CA TYR A 139 -39.41 25.67 24.93
C TYR A 139 -38.71 24.99 23.73
N LEU A 140 -39.51 24.42 22.81
CA LEU A 140 -39.01 23.73 21.65
C LEU A 140 -39.44 24.41 20.34
N PHE A 141 -38.53 24.54 19.41
CA PHE A 141 -38.87 24.81 18.04
C PHE A 141 -39.21 23.55 17.27
N THR A 142 -40.17 23.63 16.33
CA THR A 142 -40.49 22.57 15.39
C THR A 142 -40.29 23.03 13.94
N PHE A 143 -39.81 22.10 13.11
CA PHE A 143 -39.66 22.31 11.67
C PHE A 143 -40.89 21.85 10.88
N GLU A 144 -41.88 21.25 11.56
CA GLU A 144 -43.20 21.00 11.02
C GLU A 144 -44.07 22.23 11.19
N GLU A 145 -45.02 22.42 10.28
CA GLU A 145 -45.95 23.56 10.40
C GLU A 145 -46.82 23.44 11.63
N ASN A 146 -46.60 24.36 12.57
CA ASN A 146 -47.42 24.52 13.76
C ASN A 146 -47.69 26.02 13.97
N GLN A 147 -48.95 26.42 13.94
CA GLN A 147 -49.32 27.82 14.13
C GLN A 147 -49.16 28.21 15.59
N THR A 148 -48.05 28.87 15.91
CA THR A 148 -47.81 29.46 17.22
C THR A 148 -48.47 30.84 17.28
N GLN A 149 -49.47 31.00 18.14
CA GLN A 149 -50.24 32.27 18.20
C GLN A 149 -49.55 33.37 19.01
N ASN A 150 -48.70 33.04 19.98
CA ASN A 150 -48.06 34.04 20.86
C ASN A 150 -46.61 33.57 21.13
N PRO A 151 -45.61 34.01 20.35
CA PRO A 151 -44.22 33.70 20.63
C PRO A 151 -43.76 34.27 21.97
N PRO A 152 -42.80 33.65 22.67
CA PRO A 152 -42.35 34.09 23.97
C PRO A 152 -41.70 35.49 23.90
N HIS A 153 -41.96 36.34 24.88
CA HIS A 153 -41.26 37.59 25.04
C HIS A 153 -39.88 37.34 25.61
N ILE A 154 -38.84 37.82 24.92
CA ILE A 154 -37.45 37.76 25.37
C ILE A 154 -37.03 39.17 25.72
N PRO A 155 -36.66 39.48 26.98
CA PRO A 155 -36.33 40.81 27.42
C PRO A 155 -34.88 41.18 27.02
N SER A 156 -34.57 41.10 25.74
CA SER A 156 -33.28 41.43 25.15
C SER A 156 -33.40 41.96 23.73
N VAL A 157 -32.46 42.77 23.33
CA VAL A 157 -32.40 43.29 21.97
C VAL A 157 -31.35 42.52 21.17
N PHE A 158 -31.81 41.84 20.14
CA PHE A 158 -30.91 41.20 19.17
C PHE A 158 -30.65 42.15 18.02
N VAL A 159 -29.37 42.47 17.77
CA VAL A 159 -28.96 43.38 16.70
C VAL A 159 -28.13 42.62 15.67
N LYS A 160 -28.60 42.61 14.43
CA LYS A 160 -27.90 42.00 13.28
C LYS A 160 -26.90 42.99 12.69
N TYR A 161 -25.63 42.59 12.54
CA TYR A 161 -24.57 43.39 11.88
C TYR A 161 -24.04 42.65 10.65
N GLY A 162 -24.06 43.34 9.51
CA GLY A 162 -23.50 42.85 8.25
C GLY A 162 -24.28 41.75 7.56
N MET A 163 -25.31 41.21 8.21
CA MET A 163 -26.12 40.12 7.69
C MET A 163 -27.21 40.62 6.76
N GLY A 164 -27.41 39.92 5.63
CA GLY A 164 -28.56 40.12 4.76
C GLY A 164 -29.85 39.44 5.29
N GLU A 165 -31.00 39.76 4.71
CA GLU A 165 -32.27 39.12 5.05
C GLU A 165 -32.27 37.62 4.74
N ASP A 166 -31.46 37.17 3.76
CA ASP A 166 -31.34 35.78 3.31
C ASP A 166 -30.25 34.99 4.04
N ALA A 167 -29.72 35.51 5.15
CA ALA A 167 -28.72 34.78 5.92
C ALA A 167 -29.21 33.38 6.31
N PRO A 168 -28.35 32.35 6.25
CA PRO A 168 -28.73 30.94 6.39
C PRO A 168 -28.99 30.50 7.85
N LEU A 169 -29.58 31.38 8.67
CA LEU A 169 -30.03 31.00 10.02
C LEU A 169 -31.02 29.85 9.98
N LEU A 170 -31.02 29.04 11.02
CA LEU A 170 -32.04 28.01 11.20
C LEU A 170 -33.41 28.67 11.37
N LYS A 171 -34.35 28.37 10.49
CA LYS A 171 -35.72 28.95 10.45
C LYS A 171 -36.76 27.87 10.73
N PRO A 172 -37.11 27.64 12.02
CA PRO A 172 -38.19 26.73 12.40
C PRO A 172 -39.54 27.26 11.87
N ARG A 173 -40.56 26.39 11.81
CA ARG A 173 -41.90 26.72 11.33
C ARG A 173 -42.95 26.84 12.42
N GLY A 174 -42.58 26.51 13.65
CA GLY A 174 -43.47 26.58 14.80
C GLY A 174 -42.74 26.44 16.12
N MET A 175 -43.48 26.60 17.20
CA MET A 175 -43.00 26.48 18.59
C MET A 175 -43.93 25.61 19.41
N ILE A 176 -43.37 24.85 20.33
CA ILE A 176 -44.11 24.19 21.43
C ILE A 176 -43.76 24.96 22.69
N LEU A 177 -44.71 25.75 23.20
CA LEU A 177 -44.53 26.66 24.34
C LEU A 177 -45.17 26.10 25.58
N ASN A 178 -44.82 26.65 26.74
CA ASN A 178 -45.57 26.46 27.97
C ASN A 178 -46.98 27.07 27.80
N ILE A 179 -47.96 26.58 28.54
CA ILE A 179 -49.29 27.20 28.57
C ILE A 179 -49.20 28.68 28.93
N ALA A 180 -50.09 29.52 28.41
CA ALA A 180 -49.99 30.98 28.52
C ALA A 180 -49.79 31.47 30.00
N PRO A 181 -50.50 30.98 31.02
CA PRO A 181 -50.26 31.44 32.39
C PRO A 181 -48.84 31.19 32.92
N LEU A 182 -48.20 30.13 32.47
CA LEU A 182 -46.83 29.79 32.86
C LEU A 182 -45.82 30.58 32.00
N GLN A 183 -46.08 30.70 30.69
CA GLN A 183 -45.22 31.43 29.79
C GLN A 183 -45.15 32.94 30.13
N ASP A 184 -46.27 33.52 30.47
CA ASP A 184 -46.39 34.98 30.85
C ASP A 184 -45.79 35.25 32.22
N ALA A 185 -45.68 34.27 33.09
CA ALA A 185 -45.07 34.36 34.41
C ALA A 185 -43.53 34.30 34.39
N LEU A 186 -42.95 33.74 33.36
CA LEU A 186 -41.48 33.64 33.19
C LEU A 186 -40.87 35.03 32.91
N TYR A 187 -39.75 35.32 33.57
CA TYR A 187 -38.94 36.49 33.23
C TYR A 187 -38.36 36.39 31.84
N SER A 188 -37.88 35.21 31.44
CA SER A 188 -37.38 34.94 30.13
C SER A 188 -37.45 33.44 29.77
N SER A 189 -37.27 33.11 28.51
CA SER A 189 -37.23 31.76 28.03
C SER A 189 -36.20 31.55 26.89
N GLY A 190 -35.75 30.30 26.72
CA GLY A 190 -34.85 29.90 25.66
C GLY A 190 -35.21 28.54 25.07
N PHE A 191 -34.94 28.35 23.81
CA PHE A 191 -35.14 27.03 23.20
C PHE A 191 -34.05 26.04 23.63
N PHE A 192 -34.43 24.76 23.80
CA PHE A 192 -33.50 23.68 24.16
C PHE A 192 -33.34 22.61 23.06
N ASN A 193 -33.53 22.96 21.79
CA ASN A 193 -33.35 22.07 20.66
C ASN A 193 -31.90 21.63 20.55
N ASN A 194 -31.67 20.33 20.59
CA ASN A 194 -30.40 19.69 20.26
C ASN A 194 -30.55 19.04 18.89
N ILE A 195 -29.94 19.61 17.85
CA ILE A 195 -30.04 19.11 16.47
C ILE A 195 -28.78 18.31 16.18
N PRO A 196 -28.90 16.94 16.04
CA PRO A 196 -27.78 16.10 15.69
C PRO A 196 -27.31 16.39 14.26
N ASP A 197 -26.04 16.14 13.97
CA ASP A 197 -25.51 16.17 12.61
C ASP A 197 -25.99 14.94 11.79
N GLU A 198 -25.59 14.86 10.52
CA GLU A 198 -25.95 13.76 9.60
C GLU A 198 -25.53 12.37 10.12
N GLY A 199 -24.54 12.31 11.01
CA GLY A 199 -24.09 11.09 11.68
C GLY A 199 -24.88 10.74 12.95
N GLY A 200 -25.93 11.51 13.30
CA GLY A 200 -26.73 11.32 14.50
C GLY A 200 -26.04 11.76 15.79
N MET A 201 -24.90 12.46 15.70
CA MET A 201 -24.12 12.92 16.85
C MET A 201 -24.32 14.42 17.07
N ILE A 202 -24.34 14.84 18.33
CA ILE A 202 -24.33 16.26 18.70
C ILE A 202 -22.88 16.70 18.87
N ARG A 203 -22.38 17.48 17.89
CA ARG A 203 -21.07 18.13 17.91
C ARG A 203 -21.19 19.65 17.98
N SER A 204 -22.34 20.17 17.55
CA SER A 204 -22.66 21.59 17.60
C SER A 204 -24.12 21.78 18.03
N VAL A 205 -24.40 22.90 18.69
CA VAL A 205 -25.76 23.28 19.09
C VAL A 205 -26.10 24.67 18.59
N PRO A 206 -27.33 24.93 18.16
CA PRO A 206 -27.74 26.28 17.79
C PRO A 206 -27.77 27.17 19.03
N LEU A 207 -27.11 28.33 18.96
CA LEU A 207 -27.22 29.38 20.00
C LEU A 207 -28.39 30.28 19.74
N ILE A 208 -28.71 30.49 18.46
CA ILE A 208 -29.78 31.36 17.99
C ILE A 208 -30.54 30.69 16.85
N MET A 209 -31.85 30.97 16.75
CA MET A 209 -32.71 30.63 15.61
C MET A 209 -33.58 31.84 15.24
N GLU A 210 -33.97 31.91 13.97
CA GLU A 210 -34.85 32.99 13.47
C GLU A 210 -36.26 32.45 13.25
N TYR A 211 -37.25 33.05 13.93
CA TYR A 211 -38.65 32.72 13.73
C TYR A 211 -39.45 34.00 13.51
N ASP A 212 -40.23 34.07 12.44
CA ASP A 212 -41.05 35.23 12.04
C ASP A 212 -40.25 36.56 12.04
N GLY A 213 -39.03 36.52 11.48
CA GLY A 213 -38.11 37.67 11.39
C GLY A 213 -37.41 38.09 12.69
N SER A 214 -37.73 37.46 13.81
CA SER A 214 -37.12 37.71 15.13
C SER A 214 -36.13 36.63 15.49
N ILE A 215 -35.04 37.01 16.19
CA ILE A 215 -34.04 36.07 16.70
C ILE A 215 -34.40 35.64 18.11
N TYR A 216 -34.27 34.37 18.37
CA TYR A 216 -34.52 33.72 19.65
C TYR A 216 -33.28 33.01 20.17
N PRO A 217 -32.94 33.14 21.47
CA PRO A 217 -31.79 32.49 22.08
C PRO A 217 -32.05 31.04 22.49
N SER A 218 -31.00 30.23 22.49
CA SER A 218 -31.04 28.95 23.22
C SER A 218 -31.13 29.14 24.72
N LEU A 219 -31.65 28.12 25.43
CA LEU A 219 -31.72 28.12 26.89
C LEU A 219 -30.36 28.43 27.53
N ALA A 220 -29.29 27.81 27.05
CA ALA A 220 -27.93 28.02 27.54
C ALA A 220 -27.44 29.45 27.33
N LEU A 221 -27.67 30.01 26.14
CA LEU A 221 -27.29 31.42 25.85
C LEU A 221 -28.07 32.42 26.73
N GLU A 222 -29.37 32.19 26.89
CA GLU A 222 -30.24 33.07 27.65
C GLU A 222 -29.88 33.06 29.14
N LEU A 223 -29.62 31.89 29.74
CA LEU A 223 -29.12 31.75 31.10
C LEU A 223 -27.87 32.56 31.36
N VAL A 224 -26.88 32.42 30.47
CA VAL A 224 -25.60 33.20 30.57
C VAL A 224 -25.82 34.67 30.37
N ARG A 225 -26.70 35.06 29.41
CA ARG A 225 -27.04 36.46 29.16
C ARG A 225 -27.63 37.13 30.41
N ILE A 226 -28.62 36.52 31.04
CA ILE A 226 -29.28 37.06 32.24
C ILE A 226 -28.31 37.12 33.42
N PHE A 227 -27.56 36.04 33.65
CA PHE A 227 -26.56 35.97 34.72
C PHE A 227 -25.50 37.09 34.59
N LYS A 228 -25.01 37.32 33.33
CA LYS A 228 -24.07 38.41 33.01
C LYS A 228 -24.74 39.79 32.92
N ARG A 229 -26.07 39.88 33.14
CA ARG A 229 -26.87 41.12 33.09
C ARG A 229 -26.71 41.88 31.77
N GLN A 230 -26.66 41.17 30.66
CA GLN A 230 -26.59 41.76 29.33
C GLN A 230 -28.00 41.95 28.76
N GLU A 231 -28.28 43.17 28.33
CA GLU A 231 -29.60 43.52 27.74
C GLU A 231 -29.59 43.36 26.21
N ARG A 232 -28.38 43.33 25.60
CA ARG A 232 -28.17 43.30 24.18
C ARG A 232 -27.31 42.12 23.77
N VAL A 233 -27.70 41.51 22.63
CA VAL A 233 -26.97 40.47 21.95
C VAL A 233 -26.67 40.92 20.55
N ASP A 234 -25.40 40.97 20.17
CA ASP A 234 -24.99 41.32 18.81
C ASP A 234 -24.74 40.09 18.00
N VAL A 235 -25.42 39.97 16.85
CA VAL A 235 -25.23 38.86 15.91
C VAL A 235 -24.49 39.40 14.70
N VAL A 236 -23.23 39.02 14.57
CA VAL A 236 -22.31 39.56 13.56
C VAL A 236 -22.09 38.51 12.49
N GLY A 237 -22.24 38.92 11.21
CA GLY A 237 -22.09 37.99 10.07
C GLY A 237 -21.99 38.78 8.76
N ASP A 238 -22.22 38.04 7.66
CA ASP A 238 -22.34 38.60 6.30
C ASP A 238 -23.41 37.85 5.50
N SER A 239 -23.38 37.98 4.18
CA SER A 239 -24.29 37.27 3.30
C SER A 239 -24.13 35.72 3.33
N GLU A 240 -22.98 35.20 3.79
CA GLU A 240 -22.71 33.77 3.88
C GLU A 240 -23.14 33.18 5.26
N GLY A 241 -23.46 34.04 6.24
CA GLY A 241 -24.00 33.61 7.53
C GLY A 241 -23.41 34.29 8.73
N VAL A 242 -23.66 33.70 9.91
CA VAL A 242 -23.19 34.21 11.20
C VAL A 242 -21.73 33.85 11.41
N TRP A 243 -20.97 34.77 12.01
CA TRP A 243 -19.58 34.53 12.40
C TRP A 243 -19.44 34.35 13.91
N HIS A 244 -20.08 35.23 14.66
CA HIS A 244 -20.12 35.16 16.11
C HIS A 244 -21.35 35.82 16.68
N VAL A 245 -21.71 35.39 17.87
CA VAL A 245 -22.70 36.00 18.72
C VAL A 245 -21.95 36.71 19.87
N ALA A 246 -22.19 38.00 20.11
CA ALA A 246 -21.49 38.74 21.14
C ALA A 246 -22.43 39.06 22.31
N LEU A 247 -21.95 38.81 23.52
CA LEU A 247 -22.55 39.17 24.81
C LEU A 247 -21.62 40.16 25.53
N GLY A 248 -21.78 41.45 25.28
CA GLY A 248 -20.83 42.43 25.74
C GLY A 248 -19.43 42.21 25.14
N GLU A 249 -18.42 41.97 25.96
CA GLU A 249 -17.04 41.69 25.49
C GLU A 249 -16.83 40.23 25.04
N LEU A 250 -17.75 39.32 25.41
CA LEU A 250 -17.65 37.89 25.06
C LEU A 250 -18.07 37.68 23.62
N GLN A 251 -17.11 37.33 22.76
CA GLN A 251 -17.36 36.94 21.37
C GLN A 251 -17.43 35.41 21.26
N ILE A 252 -18.60 34.87 20.94
CA ILE A 252 -18.87 33.43 20.85
C ILE A 252 -18.85 33.05 19.37
N PRO A 253 -17.81 32.36 18.88
CA PRO A 253 -17.73 31.95 17.47
C PRO A 253 -18.80 30.91 17.15
N THR A 254 -19.43 31.08 15.98
CA THR A 254 -20.44 30.16 15.47
C THR A 254 -20.12 29.72 14.06
N ASP A 255 -20.82 28.70 13.59
CA ASP A 255 -20.89 28.42 12.16
C ASP A 255 -21.87 29.39 11.46
N SER A 256 -21.98 29.29 10.13
CA SER A 256 -22.85 30.15 9.32
C SER A 256 -24.34 30.08 9.71
N PHE A 257 -24.76 29.00 10.39
CA PHE A 257 -26.12 28.78 10.85
C PHE A 257 -26.39 29.28 12.29
N GLY A 258 -25.39 29.88 12.94
CA GLY A 258 -25.49 30.33 14.33
C GLY A 258 -25.33 29.22 15.36
N ARG A 259 -24.63 28.11 15.03
CA ARG A 259 -24.37 26.98 15.91
C ARG A 259 -22.98 27.08 16.52
N LEU A 260 -22.85 26.79 17.80
CA LEU A 260 -21.60 26.66 18.54
C LEU A 260 -21.08 25.21 18.41
N ASN A 261 -19.81 25.02 18.03
CA ASN A 261 -19.14 23.75 18.21
C ASN A 261 -18.84 23.51 19.69
N VAL A 262 -19.43 22.46 20.25
CA VAL A 262 -19.33 22.19 21.69
C VAL A 262 -17.98 21.60 22.04
N ASN A 263 -17.26 22.23 22.96
CA ASN A 263 -16.08 21.68 23.58
C ASN A 263 -16.52 20.81 24.77
N PHE A 264 -16.90 19.57 24.49
CA PHE A 264 -17.37 18.64 25.51
C PHE A 264 -16.31 18.39 26.58
N ARG A 265 -16.71 18.41 27.85
CA ARG A 265 -15.84 18.27 29.02
C ARG A 265 -15.50 16.84 29.36
N GLY A 266 -16.45 15.93 29.18
CA GLY A 266 -16.32 14.51 29.53
C GLY A 266 -17.49 13.66 29.06
N GLY A 267 -17.57 12.45 29.58
CA GLY A 267 -18.63 11.48 29.30
C GLY A 267 -19.92 11.74 30.08
N ALA A 268 -20.79 10.72 30.14
CA ALA A 268 -22.05 10.81 30.87
C ALA A 268 -21.83 11.05 32.37
N LYS A 269 -22.63 11.93 32.96
CA LYS A 269 -22.54 12.33 34.35
C LYS A 269 -21.22 13.01 34.75
N TYR A 270 -20.65 13.73 33.79
CA TYR A 270 -19.45 14.54 34.04
C TYR A 270 -19.74 15.69 35.04
N PHE A 271 -20.86 16.40 34.92
CA PHE A 271 -21.23 17.47 35.82
C PHE A 271 -21.66 16.92 37.19
N SER A 272 -21.83 17.82 38.16
CA SER A 272 -22.40 17.45 39.45
C SER A 272 -23.92 17.22 39.33
N TYR A 273 -24.39 16.07 39.73
CA TYR A 273 -25.80 15.70 39.72
C TYR A 273 -26.33 15.62 41.13
N ILE A 274 -27.49 16.23 41.35
CA ILE A 274 -28.28 16.09 42.61
C ILE A 274 -29.66 15.59 42.22
N SER A 275 -30.13 14.52 42.84
CA SER A 275 -31.48 14.01 42.62
C SER A 275 -32.53 15.05 43.00
N ALA A 276 -33.54 15.28 42.16
CA ALA A 276 -34.63 16.20 42.44
C ALA A 276 -35.38 15.81 43.73
N SER A 277 -35.47 14.49 44.04
CA SER A 277 -36.03 14.03 45.32
C SER A 277 -35.22 14.46 46.53
N ASP A 278 -33.87 14.54 46.41
CA ASP A 278 -33.03 14.99 47.52
C ASP A 278 -33.20 16.50 47.78
N VAL A 279 -33.42 17.28 46.71
CA VAL A 279 -33.72 18.72 46.84
C VAL A 279 -35.09 18.91 47.53
N LEU A 280 -36.12 18.23 47.06
CA LEU A 280 -37.48 18.29 47.66
C LEU A 280 -37.54 17.81 49.11
N ASP A 281 -36.79 16.73 49.43
CA ASP A 281 -36.70 16.19 50.79
C ASP A 281 -35.70 16.97 51.68
N GLN A 282 -35.06 18.04 51.16
CA GLN A 282 -34.00 18.85 51.80
C GLN A 282 -32.81 18.01 52.30
N ASN A 283 -32.50 16.96 51.60
CA ASN A 283 -31.43 16.01 51.93
C ASN A 283 -30.21 16.22 51.03
N PHE A 284 -29.71 17.44 50.96
CA PHE A 284 -28.52 17.83 50.18
C PHE A 284 -27.75 18.96 50.90
N ASP A 285 -26.50 19.20 50.49
CA ASP A 285 -25.72 20.34 50.96
C ASP A 285 -26.05 21.59 50.12
N PRO A 286 -26.70 22.62 50.68
CA PRO A 286 -27.03 23.84 49.94
C PRO A 286 -25.81 24.56 49.32
N ASN A 287 -24.61 24.40 49.91
CA ASN A 287 -23.39 25.03 49.40
C ASN A 287 -23.02 24.47 48.01
N LEU A 288 -23.49 23.30 47.65
CA LEU A 288 -23.29 22.72 46.33
C LEU A 288 -24.04 23.51 45.24
N LEU A 289 -25.10 24.24 45.61
CA LEU A 289 -25.97 24.94 44.66
C LEU A 289 -25.77 26.48 44.70
N LYS A 290 -25.29 26.99 45.84
CA LYS A 290 -25.19 28.43 46.08
C LYS A 290 -24.43 29.19 45.00
N GLY A 291 -25.10 30.14 44.36
CA GLY A 291 -24.55 31.04 43.32
C GLY A 291 -24.29 30.35 41.99
N LYS A 292 -24.66 29.08 41.78
CA LYS A 292 -24.38 28.28 40.58
C LYS A 292 -25.51 28.33 39.57
N PHE A 293 -25.18 27.93 38.33
CA PHE A 293 -26.15 27.59 37.29
C PHE A 293 -26.75 26.22 37.63
N VAL A 294 -28.04 26.21 37.82
CA VAL A 294 -28.77 24.97 38.09
C VAL A 294 -29.66 24.64 36.90
N LEU A 295 -29.43 23.49 36.29
CA LEU A 295 -30.29 22.98 35.24
C LEU A 295 -31.18 21.88 35.77
N VAL A 296 -32.50 22.04 35.65
CA VAL A 296 -33.47 21.00 36.00
C VAL A 296 -33.83 20.26 34.69
N GLY A 297 -33.53 18.98 34.67
CA GLY A 297 -33.81 18.13 33.55
C GLY A 297 -33.95 16.68 33.94
N THR A 298 -34.02 15.77 32.96
CA THR A 298 -34.23 14.36 33.22
C THR A 298 -33.10 13.51 32.65
N SER A 299 -32.60 12.54 33.43
CA SER A 299 -31.73 11.46 32.97
C SER A 299 -32.39 10.09 33.01
N ALA A 300 -33.64 10.00 33.51
CA ALA A 300 -34.33 8.74 33.61
C ALA A 300 -34.58 8.08 32.25
N ALA A 301 -34.18 6.82 32.11
CA ALA A 301 -34.20 6.07 30.85
C ALA A 301 -35.59 6.00 30.18
N GLY A 302 -36.66 6.08 30.95
CA GLY A 302 -38.04 6.06 30.48
C GLY A 302 -38.51 7.36 29.80
N LEU A 303 -37.73 8.46 29.88
CA LEU A 303 -38.13 9.77 29.36
C LEU A 303 -37.42 10.14 28.02
N PHE A 304 -36.65 9.22 27.45
CA PHE A 304 -36.07 9.22 26.07
C PHE A 304 -35.26 10.45 25.65
N ASP A 305 -34.77 11.27 26.58
CA ASP A 305 -33.90 12.42 26.20
C ASP A 305 -32.40 12.07 26.24
N LEU A 306 -32.06 10.96 25.55
CA LEU A 306 -30.66 10.56 25.41
C LEU A 306 -30.09 11.04 24.10
N ARG A 307 -28.85 11.58 24.13
CA ARG A 307 -28.13 12.14 23.00
C ARG A 307 -26.77 11.48 22.83
N SER A 308 -26.34 11.30 21.58
CA SER A 308 -25.00 10.81 21.26
C SER A 308 -24.03 12.00 21.12
N THR A 309 -22.87 11.88 21.77
CA THR A 309 -21.81 12.89 21.75
C THR A 309 -20.45 12.25 21.48
N PRO A 310 -19.36 13.01 21.23
CA PRO A 310 -18.01 12.48 21.04
C PRO A 310 -17.49 11.55 22.13
N TYR A 311 -17.95 11.72 23.37
CA TYR A 311 -17.52 10.91 24.51
C TYR A 311 -18.42 9.71 24.81
N ALA A 312 -19.71 9.82 24.54
CA ALA A 312 -20.66 8.78 24.93
C ALA A 312 -21.83 8.70 23.95
N ASN A 313 -22.30 7.48 23.71
CA ASN A 313 -23.44 7.22 22.82
C ASN A 313 -24.79 7.62 23.46
N ALA A 314 -24.82 7.88 24.79
CA ALA A 314 -26.04 8.23 25.50
C ALA A 314 -25.69 9.12 26.69
N ILE A 315 -25.91 10.43 26.54
CA ILE A 315 -25.91 11.40 27.65
C ILE A 315 -27.30 12.07 27.76
N ALA A 316 -27.64 12.55 28.91
CA ALA A 316 -28.86 13.32 29.08
C ALA A 316 -28.82 14.62 28.27
N GLY A 317 -29.93 15.02 27.62
CA GLY A 317 -29.99 16.27 26.84
C GLY A 317 -29.61 17.51 27.65
N VAL A 318 -30.03 17.55 28.92
CA VAL A 318 -29.66 18.62 29.87
C VAL A 318 -28.16 18.76 30.05
N GLU A 319 -27.39 17.68 29.93
CA GLU A 319 -25.90 17.72 30.04
C GLU A 319 -25.24 18.38 28.83
N VAL A 320 -25.91 18.36 27.67
CA VAL A 320 -25.45 19.13 26.50
C VAL A 320 -25.53 20.62 26.80
N HIS A 321 -26.66 21.08 27.39
CA HIS A 321 -26.81 22.48 27.78
C HIS A 321 -25.81 22.88 28.87
N ALA A 322 -25.51 21.98 29.82
CA ALA A 322 -24.47 22.20 30.82
C ALA A 322 -23.09 22.42 30.20
N ASN A 323 -22.72 21.61 29.20
CA ASN A 323 -21.46 21.80 28.45
C ASN A 323 -21.43 23.16 27.73
N VAL A 324 -22.52 23.59 27.09
CA VAL A 324 -22.62 24.88 26.42
C VAL A 324 -22.47 26.04 27.42
N ILE A 325 -23.18 25.99 28.56
CA ILE A 325 -23.04 27.02 29.58
C ILE A 325 -21.61 27.09 30.08
N ASP A 326 -20.98 25.99 30.36
CA ASP A 326 -19.61 25.95 30.84
C ASP A 326 -18.61 26.49 29.79
N ASN A 327 -18.79 26.16 28.49
CA ASN A 327 -18.01 26.76 27.42
C ASN A 327 -18.19 28.31 27.35
N LEU A 328 -19.41 28.78 27.55
CA LEU A 328 -19.70 30.24 27.56
C LEU A 328 -19.11 30.96 28.76
N LEU A 329 -18.98 30.29 29.88
CA LEU A 329 -18.39 30.88 31.09
C LEU A 329 -16.88 30.90 31.06
N GLU A 330 -16.26 29.80 30.60
CA GLU A 330 -14.79 29.69 30.51
C GLU A 330 -14.21 30.37 29.26
N GLY A 331 -15.02 30.60 28.22
CA GLY A 331 -14.61 31.24 26.98
C GLY A 331 -13.73 30.35 26.09
N ASP A 332 -13.76 29.07 26.26
CA ASP A 332 -12.97 28.09 25.52
C ASP A 332 -13.74 27.45 24.37
N PHE A 333 -13.80 28.16 23.29
CA PHE A 333 -14.59 27.85 22.12
C PHE A 333 -13.83 27.07 21.06
N LEU A 334 -14.54 26.18 20.37
CA LEU A 334 -14.06 25.52 19.14
C LEU A 334 -14.65 26.24 17.91
N SER A 335 -13.78 26.83 17.10
CA SER A 335 -14.20 27.65 15.96
C SER A 335 -13.60 27.15 14.64
N LYS A 336 -14.39 27.18 13.57
CA LYS A 336 -13.87 27.08 12.23
C LYS A 336 -13.40 28.47 11.75
N PRO A 337 -12.19 28.59 11.18
CA PRO A 337 -11.76 29.86 10.58
C PRO A 337 -12.75 30.30 9.49
N ARG A 338 -12.95 31.63 9.36
CA ARG A 338 -13.87 32.23 8.37
C ARG A 338 -13.64 31.69 6.93
N TYR A 339 -12.37 31.59 6.54
CA TYR A 339 -11.98 31.06 5.22
C TYR A 339 -11.56 29.59 5.30
N GLY A 340 -12.27 28.79 6.12
CA GLY A 340 -11.92 27.38 6.39
C GLY A 340 -11.73 26.57 5.12
N VAL A 341 -12.59 26.74 4.11
CA VAL A 341 -12.46 26.07 2.80
C VAL A 341 -11.13 26.38 2.12
N VAL A 342 -10.70 27.67 2.16
CA VAL A 342 -9.43 28.09 1.53
C VAL A 342 -8.25 27.50 2.30
N TYR A 343 -8.31 27.53 3.65
CA TYR A 343 -7.26 26.92 4.48
C TYR A 343 -7.17 25.40 4.29
N ASP A 344 -8.31 24.72 4.25
CA ASP A 344 -8.34 23.27 4.04
C ASP A 344 -7.76 22.90 2.66
N LEU A 345 -8.11 23.62 1.59
CA LEU A 345 -7.51 23.45 0.27
C LEU A 345 -6.01 23.73 0.28
N LEU A 346 -5.58 24.80 0.91
CA LEU A 346 -4.15 25.13 1.02
C LEU A 346 -3.39 24.03 1.78
N ILE A 347 -3.95 23.52 2.88
CA ILE A 347 -3.36 22.43 3.67
C ILE A 347 -3.27 21.17 2.83
N ILE A 348 -4.31 20.82 2.05
CA ILE A 348 -4.27 19.67 1.14
C ILE A 348 -3.10 19.79 0.17
N TRP A 349 -2.95 20.94 -0.50
CA TRP A 349 -1.88 21.15 -1.47
C TRP A 349 -0.50 21.11 -0.82
N VAL A 350 -0.32 21.83 0.29
CA VAL A 350 0.94 21.84 1.05
C VAL A 350 1.28 20.43 1.53
N ALA A 351 0.32 19.69 2.09
CA ALA A 351 0.53 18.35 2.60
C ALA A 351 0.94 17.38 1.47
N VAL A 352 0.21 17.39 0.33
CA VAL A 352 0.54 16.52 -0.81
C VAL A 352 1.95 16.79 -1.30
N PHE A 353 2.30 18.05 -1.55
CA PHE A 353 3.64 18.38 -2.06
C PHE A 353 4.73 18.09 -1.03
N LEU A 354 4.51 18.43 0.23
CA LEU A 354 5.46 18.17 1.32
C LEU A 354 5.73 16.67 1.47
N PHE A 355 4.68 15.86 1.65
CA PHE A 355 4.82 14.42 1.89
C PHE A 355 5.36 13.70 0.66
N PHE A 356 4.81 13.99 -0.51
CA PHE A 356 5.27 13.36 -1.74
C PHE A 356 6.72 13.71 -2.07
N PHE A 357 7.09 14.98 -1.94
CA PHE A 357 8.45 15.44 -2.16
C PHE A 357 9.42 14.79 -1.17
N LEU A 358 9.08 14.81 0.11
CA LEU A 358 9.92 14.24 1.15
C LEU A 358 10.16 12.73 0.91
N PHE A 359 9.10 11.94 0.71
CA PHE A 359 9.23 10.51 0.45
C PHE A 359 9.97 10.19 -0.84
N SER A 360 9.94 11.07 -1.83
CA SER A 360 10.65 10.89 -3.11
C SER A 360 12.16 11.13 -3.04
N PHE A 361 12.66 11.84 -2.02
CA PHE A 361 14.08 12.16 -1.86
C PHE A 361 14.76 11.37 -0.74
N LEU A 362 14.00 10.74 0.15
CA LEU A 362 14.55 9.94 1.23
C LEU A 362 15.10 8.60 0.71
N LYS A 363 16.15 8.11 1.35
CA LYS A 363 16.65 6.76 1.15
C LYS A 363 15.62 5.75 1.69
N SER A 364 15.48 4.60 1.03
CA SER A 364 14.44 3.60 1.33
C SER A 364 14.33 3.22 2.82
N TRP A 365 15.44 3.12 3.54
CA TRP A 365 15.43 2.76 4.97
C TRP A 365 14.95 3.90 5.88
N LEU A 366 14.98 5.16 5.43
CA LEU A 366 14.50 6.33 6.16
C LEU A 366 13.01 6.60 5.94
N ILE A 367 12.40 6.01 4.91
CA ILE A 367 11.01 6.31 4.54
C ILE A 367 10.07 5.93 5.67
N LEU A 368 10.19 4.74 6.24
CA LEU A 368 9.29 4.26 7.28
C LEU A 368 9.41 5.05 8.60
N PRO A 369 10.62 5.31 9.14
CA PRO A 369 10.76 6.16 10.33
C PRO A 369 10.28 7.59 10.12
N SER A 370 10.55 8.19 8.96
CA SER A 370 10.09 9.54 8.67
C SER A 370 8.58 9.61 8.47
N ALA A 371 7.96 8.59 7.88
CA ALA A 371 6.51 8.49 7.76
C ALA A 371 5.85 8.46 9.14
N PHE A 372 6.37 7.66 10.08
CA PHE A 372 5.87 7.61 11.45
C PHE A 372 6.02 8.95 12.16
N LEU A 373 7.17 9.59 12.05
CA LEU A 373 7.43 10.90 12.68
C LEU A 373 6.51 11.99 12.12
N LEU A 374 6.29 12.01 10.82
CA LEU A 374 5.39 12.96 10.16
C LEU A 374 3.93 12.74 10.53
N PHE A 375 3.49 11.48 10.56
CA PHE A 375 2.15 11.11 11.00
C PHE A 375 1.90 11.58 12.44
N TYR A 376 2.83 11.28 13.35
CA TYR A 376 2.76 11.72 14.74
C TYR A 376 2.78 13.24 14.86
N GLY A 377 3.70 13.92 14.17
CA GLY A 377 3.77 15.39 14.19
C GLY A 377 2.53 16.06 13.61
N MET A 378 1.92 15.50 12.58
CA MET A 378 0.66 15.98 12.03
C MET A 378 -0.47 15.80 13.05
N PHE A 379 -0.56 14.62 13.66
CA PHE A 379 -1.57 14.32 14.68
C PHE A 379 -1.46 15.29 15.87
N GLU A 380 -0.26 15.50 16.41
CA GLU A 380 0.00 16.44 17.49
C GLU A 380 -0.34 17.88 17.10
N LEU A 381 0.00 18.28 15.87
CA LEU A 381 -0.35 19.62 15.39
C LEU A 381 -1.86 19.86 15.41
N PHE A 382 -2.64 18.91 14.88
CA PHE A 382 -4.10 19.02 14.88
C PHE A 382 -4.69 18.95 16.29
N TYR A 383 -4.12 18.14 17.17
CA TYR A 383 -4.51 18.05 18.57
C TYR A 383 -4.31 19.40 19.28
N VAL A 384 -3.14 20.02 19.14
CA VAL A 384 -2.81 21.33 19.73
C VAL A 384 -3.69 22.43 19.13
N LEU A 385 -3.88 22.45 17.80
CA LEU A 385 -4.75 23.44 17.15
C LEU A 385 -6.19 23.34 17.66
N LEU A 386 -6.71 22.12 17.83
CA LEU A 386 -8.08 21.91 18.30
C LEU A 386 -8.27 22.28 19.77
N PHE A 387 -7.42 21.82 20.66
CA PHE A 387 -7.67 21.93 22.10
C PHE A 387 -6.98 23.09 22.80
N GLU A 388 -5.84 23.56 22.28
CA GLU A 388 -5.14 24.71 22.87
C GLU A 388 -5.52 26.03 22.20
N TYR A 389 -5.75 26.00 20.87
CA TYR A 389 -6.10 27.20 20.11
C TYR A 389 -7.59 27.28 19.74
N GLY A 390 -8.36 26.21 19.97
CA GLY A 390 -9.79 26.14 19.61
C GLY A 390 -10.05 26.16 18.11
N ILE A 391 -9.05 25.86 17.27
CA ILE A 391 -9.16 25.93 15.81
C ILE A 391 -9.56 24.57 15.24
N VAL A 392 -10.72 24.53 14.61
CA VAL A 392 -11.24 23.32 13.94
C VAL A 392 -10.83 23.31 12.48
N LEU A 393 -9.86 22.49 12.12
CA LEU A 393 -9.45 22.23 10.74
C LEU A 393 -9.80 20.79 10.33
N ASN A 394 -9.83 20.55 9.02
CA ASN A 394 -10.10 19.23 8.47
C ASN A 394 -8.85 18.34 8.58
N LEU A 395 -8.91 17.28 9.39
CA LEU A 395 -7.81 16.32 9.58
C LEU A 395 -7.80 15.22 8.51
N LEU A 396 -8.96 14.86 7.98
CA LEU A 396 -9.09 13.73 7.06
C LEU A 396 -8.29 13.90 5.77
N PHE A 397 -8.36 15.08 5.14
CA PHE A 397 -7.70 15.30 3.86
C PHE A 397 -6.18 15.35 3.94
N PRO A 398 -5.53 15.98 4.94
CA PRO A 398 -4.10 15.83 5.18
C PRO A 398 -3.67 14.38 5.44
N LEU A 399 -4.49 13.60 6.15
CA LEU A 399 -4.25 12.18 6.37
C LEU A 399 -4.31 11.40 5.05
N LEU A 400 -5.31 11.64 4.22
CA LEU A 400 -5.42 11.04 2.88
C LEU A 400 -4.26 11.47 1.97
N ALA A 401 -3.86 12.74 2.04
CA ALA A 401 -2.69 13.26 1.33
C ALA A 401 -1.42 12.53 1.73
N PHE A 402 -1.23 12.29 3.02
CA PHE A 402 -0.11 11.51 3.55
C PHE A 402 -0.12 10.08 3.01
N VAL A 403 -1.23 9.34 3.16
CA VAL A 403 -1.35 7.94 2.73
C VAL A 403 -1.16 7.78 1.22
N LEU A 404 -1.84 8.61 0.43
CA LEU A 404 -1.76 8.54 -1.03
C LEU A 404 -0.38 8.93 -1.55
N SER A 405 0.23 9.98 -0.99
CA SER A 405 1.58 10.42 -1.37
C SER A 405 2.63 9.36 -1.02
N PHE A 406 2.50 8.73 0.15
CA PHE A 406 3.38 7.64 0.59
C PHE A 406 3.24 6.42 -0.33
N ALA A 407 2.02 5.95 -0.57
CA ALA A 407 1.75 4.79 -1.43
C ALA A 407 2.25 5.02 -2.86
N LEU A 408 2.00 6.20 -3.42
CA LEU A 408 2.41 6.53 -4.78
C LEU A 408 3.93 6.70 -4.90
N ALA A 409 4.59 7.30 -3.91
CA ALA A 409 6.05 7.42 -3.88
C ALA A 409 6.71 6.04 -3.88
N LEU A 410 6.24 5.12 -3.01
CA LEU A 410 6.70 3.73 -2.99
C LEU A 410 6.44 3.01 -4.32
N GLY A 411 5.25 3.19 -4.90
CA GLY A 411 4.89 2.59 -6.18
C GLY A 411 5.79 3.05 -7.33
N ILE A 412 6.09 4.34 -7.40
CA ILE A 412 6.99 4.91 -8.41
C ILE A 412 8.42 4.37 -8.24
N ASP A 413 8.94 4.35 -7.01
CA ASP A 413 10.29 3.87 -6.74
C ASP A 413 10.41 2.37 -7.03
N TYR A 414 9.39 1.57 -6.69
CA TYR A 414 9.31 0.16 -7.05
C TYR A 414 9.31 -0.05 -8.58
N MET A 415 8.51 0.73 -9.33
CA MET A 415 8.49 0.65 -10.80
C MET A 415 9.84 1.01 -11.43
N ILE A 416 10.51 2.04 -10.89
CA ILE A 416 11.84 2.44 -11.38
C ILE A 416 12.88 1.36 -11.08
N ALA A 417 12.87 0.79 -9.87
CA ALA A 417 13.77 -0.29 -9.48
C ALA A 417 13.54 -1.56 -10.31
N SER A 418 12.27 -1.95 -10.53
CA SER A 418 11.90 -3.09 -11.37
C SER A 418 12.37 -2.93 -12.81
N ARG A 419 12.14 -1.76 -13.42
CA ARG A 419 12.63 -1.48 -14.79
C ARG A 419 14.16 -1.54 -14.89
N ARG A 420 14.89 -0.98 -13.93
CA ARG A 420 16.36 -1.07 -13.89
C ARG A 420 16.84 -2.51 -13.77
N MET A 421 16.17 -3.30 -12.96
CA MET A 421 16.47 -4.72 -12.81
C MET A 421 16.22 -5.47 -14.11
N GLU A 422 15.12 -5.23 -14.81
CA GLU A 422 14.84 -5.84 -16.11
C GLU A 422 15.85 -5.42 -17.20
N GLU A 423 16.23 -4.15 -17.23
CA GLU A 423 17.28 -3.67 -18.14
C GLU A 423 18.63 -4.33 -17.84
N ALA A 424 19.01 -4.46 -16.57
CA ALA A 424 20.22 -5.16 -16.17
C ALA A 424 20.16 -6.65 -16.56
N LYS A 425 19.04 -7.33 -16.29
CA LYS A 425 18.80 -8.72 -16.72
C LYS A 425 18.95 -8.87 -18.24
N ARG A 426 18.37 -7.97 -19.03
CA ARG A 426 18.43 -8.00 -20.49
C ARG A 426 19.83 -7.74 -21.03
N MET A 427 20.61 -6.85 -20.39
CA MET A 427 22.01 -6.60 -20.79
C MET A 427 22.91 -7.79 -20.48
N LEU A 428 22.76 -8.39 -19.31
CA LEU A 428 23.52 -9.57 -18.89
C LEU A 428 23.11 -10.81 -19.69
N GLY A 429 21.83 -11.00 -20.00
CA GLY A 429 21.32 -12.12 -20.79
C GLY A 429 21.82 -12.18 -22.23
N LYS A 430 22.42 -11.09 -22.75
CA LYS A 430 23.12 -11.10 -24.03
C LYS A 430 24.56 -11.62 -23.94
N LYS A 431 25.14 -11.69 -22.75
CA LYS A 431 26.54 -12.07 -22.51
C LYS A 431 26.69 -13.39 -21.79
N VAL A 432 25.63 -13.87 -21.14
CA VAL A 432 25.63 -15.11 -20.34
C VAL A 432 24.45 -15.98 -20.78
N SER A 433 24.60 -17.30 -20.78
CA SER A 433 23.51 -18.20 -21.15
C SER A 433 22.31 -18.02 -20.20
N PRO A 434 21.07 -18.25 -20.65
CA PRO A 434 19.88 -18.13 -19.79
C PRO A 434 19.97 -18.98 -18.51
N ALA A 435 20.54 -20.18 -18.60
CA ALA A 435 20.73 -21.07 -17.46
C ALA A 435 21.73 -20.51 -16.42
N VAL A 436 22.82 -19.92 -16.90
CA VAL A 436 23.79 -19.26 -16.01
C VAL A 436 23.17 -18.02 -15.36
N MET A 437 22.34 -17.26 -16.12
CA MET A 437 21.65 -16.11 -15.58
C MET A 437 20.66 -16.50 -14.46
N GLU A 438 19.90 -17.57 -14.66
CA GLU A 438 18.94 -18.07 -13.66
C GLU A 438 19.66 -18.52 -12.39
N TYR A 439 20.76 -19.26 -12.57
CA TYR A 439 21.62 -19.68 -11.46
C TYR A 439 22.23 -18.47 -10.70
N LEU A 440 22.68 -17.45 -11.40
CA LEU A 440 23.22 -16.19 -10.83
C LEU A 440 22.19 -15.41 -10.01
N LEU A 441 20.91 -15.54 -10.33
CA LEU A 441 19.82 -14.84 -9.65
C LEU A 441 19.30 -15.59 -8.41
N GLU A 442 19.49 -16.92 -8.37
CA GLU A 442 18.99 -17.78 -7.29
C GLU A 442 20.02 -18.05 -6.18
N HIS A 443 21.32 -17.87 -6.49
CA HIS A 443 22.42 -18.18 -5.57
C HIS A 443 23.16 -16.92 -5.11
N SER A 444 23.72 -16.97 -3.90
CA SER A 444 24.48 -15.85 -3.36
C SER A 444 25.77 -15.61 -4.14
N ALA A 445 26.26 -14.35 -4.17
CA ALA A 445 27.50 -14.00 -4.81
C ALA A 445 28.71 -14.80 -4.27
N GLU A 446 28.65 -15.29 -3.04
CA GLU A 446 29.69 -16.10 -2.37
C GLU A 446 29.74 -17.53 -2.91
N GLU A 447 28.59 -18.13 -3.25
CA GLU A 447 28.51 -19.47 -3.87
C GLU A 447 29.03 -19.47 -5.31
N LEU A 448 28.92 -18.34 -6.01
CA LEU A 448 29.36 -18.17 -7.39
C LEU A 448 30.87 -18.02 -7.55
N VAL A 449 31.53 -17.43 -6.55
CA VAL A 449 32.98 -17.18 -6.57
C VAL A 449 33.76 -18.45 -6.18
N SER A 450 33.13 -19.45 -5.57
CA SER A 450 33.78 -20.69 -5.17
C SER A 450 34.03 -21.60 -6.38
N SER A 451 35.30 -21.82 -6.71
CA SER A 451 35.67 -22.84 -7.67
C SER A 451 35.40 -24.25 -7.13
N ARG A 452 34.80 -25.10 -7.95
CA ARG A 452 34.47 -26.50 -7.59
C ARG A 452 34.97 -27.49 -8.65
N GLU A 453 35.45 -28.64 -8.19
CA GLU A 453 35.74 -29.75 -9.07
C GLU A 453 34.46 -30.52 -9.35
N LEU A 454 34.23 -30.80 -10.64
CA LEU A 454 33.08 -31.58 -11.10
C LEU A 454 33.40 -32.29 -12.41
N GLU A 455 32.67 -33.33 -12.72
CA GLU A 455 32.70 -33.94 -14.02
C GLU A 455 31.85 -33.14 -15.02
N ALA A 456 32.44 -32.78 -16.16
CA ALA A 456 31.74 -32.08 -17.22
C ALA A 456 32.01 -32.73 -18.57
N THR A 457 31.08 -32.58 -19.51
CA THR A 457 31.34 -32.87 -20.92
C THR A 457 31.69 -31.57 -21.63
N ILE A 458 32.86 -31.54 -22.21
CA ILE A 458 33.51 -30.39 -22.83
C ILE A 458 33.37 -30.53 -24.33
N PHE A 459 33.03 -29.44 -25.00
CA PHE A 459 32.78 -29.34 -26.44
C PHE A 459 33.61 -28.26 -27.05
N PHE A 460 34.31 -28.60 -28.12
CA PHE A 460 34.92 -27.64 -29.01
C PHE A 460 34.45 -27.92 -30.45
N SER A 461 34.14 -26.84 -31.17
CA SER A 461 33.88 -26.91 -32.60
C SER A 461 34.59 -25.78 -33.32
N ASP A 462 35.09 -26.05 -34.52
CA ASP A 462 35.81 -25.06 -35.36
C ASP A 462 35.43 -25.21 -36.85
N ILE A 463 35.44 -24.08 -37.58
CA ILE A 463 35.16 -24.05 -39.01
C ILE A 463 36.43 -24.48 -39.78
N ARG A 464 36.30 -25.49 -40.63
CA ARG A 464 37.39 -25.98 -41.39
C ARG A 464 37.86 -24.96 -42.44
N SER A 465 39.18 -24.68 -42.45
CA SER A 465 39.81 -23.74 -43.40
C SER A 465 39.20 -22.35 -43.34
N PHE A 466 38.80 -21.86 -42.16
CA PHE A 466 38.16 -20.56 -41.97
C PHE A 466 39.01 -19.40 -42.55
N THR A 467 40.35 -19.44 -42.40
CA THR A 467 41.24 -18.43 -42.98
C THR A 467 41.04 -18.30 -44.50
N THR A 468 41.02 -19.42 -45.21
CA THR A 468 40.78 -19.45 -46.66
C THR A 468 39.38 -18.94 -47.04
N ILE A 469 38.36 -19.31 -46.20
CA ILE A 469 37.00 -18.85 -46.39
C ILE A 469 36.93 -17.31 -46.21
N SER A 470 37.55 -16.80 -45.17
CA SER A 470 37.56 -15.36 -44.87
C SER A 470 38.29 -14.54 -45.93
N GLU A 471 39.41 -15.03 -46.43
CA GLU A 471 40.13 -14.45 -47.55
C GLU A 471 39.30 -14.40 -48.85
N LYS A 472 38.59 -15.48 -49.13
CA LYS A 472 37.70 -15.56 -50.31
C LYS A 472 36.53 -14.59 -50.23
N ILE A 473 35.94 -14.39 -49.05
CA ILE A 473 34.87 -13.40 -48.82
C ILE A 473 35.39 -11.96 -48.93
N GLY A 474 36.62 -11.69 -48.50
CA GLY A 474 37.37 -10.45 -48.71
C GLY A 474 36.86 -9.20 -47.99
N SER A 475 35.70 -9.23 -47.31
CA SER A 475 35.14 -8.09 -46.57
C SER A 475 34.87 -8.47 -45.13
N PRO A 476 35.44 -7.77 -44.14
CA PRO A 476 35.22 -8.04 -42.73
C PRO A 476 33.74 -8.06 -42.33
N ASP A 477 32.92 -7.12 -42.81
CA ASP A 477 31.50 -7.04 -42.53
C ASP A 477 30.75 -8.26 -43.07
N LYS A 478 31.13 -8.75 -44.27
CA LYS A 478 30.53 -9.96 -44.85
C LYS A 478 30.93 -11.20 -44.09
N VAL A 479 32.16 -11.27 -43.59
CA VAL A 479 32.66 -12.38 -42.73
C VAL A 479 31.89 -12.39 -41.43
N ILE A 480 31.71 -11.25 -40.74
CA ILE A 480 30.92 -11.13 -39.53
C ILE A 480 29.46 -11.56 -39.76
N HIS A 481 28.87 -11.12 -40.87
CA HIS A 481 27.49 -11.51 -41.19
C HIS A 481 27.37 -13.02 -41.46
N MET A 482 28.34 -13.60 -42.18
CA MET A 482 28.40 -15.04 -42.40
C MET A 482 28.57 -15.82 -41.08
N LEU A 483 29.51 -15.39 -40.22
CA LEU A 483 29.70 -15.97 -38.89
C LEU A 483 28.44 -15.89 -38.04
N ASN A 484 27.77 -14.77 -37.98
CA ASN A 484 26.53 -14.63 -37.23
C ASN A 484 25.41 -15.55 -37.76
N THR A 485 25.35 -15.75 -39.08
CA THR A 485 24.40 -16.68 -39.70
C THR A 485 24.71 -18.12 -39.32
N TYR A 486 25.99 -18.48 -39.14
CA TYR A 486 26.45 -19.79 -38.69
C TYR A 486 26.33 -19.95 -37.18
N LEU A 487 26.86 -19.01 -36.36
CA LEU A 487 26.94 -19.12 -34.90
C LEU A 487 25.56 -19.16 -34.25
N THR A 488 24.61 -18.39 -34.76
CA THR A 488 23.27 -18.29 -34.13
C THR A 488 22.57 -19.65 -33.98
N PRO A 489 22.39 -20.45 -35.04
CA PRO A 489 21.76 -21.77 -34.89
C PRO A 489 22.63 -22.77 -34.11
N MET A 490 23.98 -22.66 -34.19
CA MET A 490 24.87 -23.54 -33.41
C MET A 490 24.76 -23.30 -31.93
N VAL A 491 24.74 -22.05 -31.48
CA VAL A 491 24.51 -21.64 -30.11
C VAL A 491 23.14 -22.10 -29.63
N GLN A 492 22.10 -21.95 -30.47
CA GLN A 492 20.76 -22.36 -30.12
C GLN A 492 20.66 -23.87 -29.87
N SER A 493 21.34 -24.69 -30.66
CA SER A 493 21.42 -26.14 -30.45
C SER A 493 22.07 -26.48 -29.11
N ILE A 494 23.19 -25.82 -28.76
CA ILE A 494 23.86 -26.05 -27.48
C ILE A 494 22.91 -25.71 -26.30
N VAL A 495 22.25 -24.56 -26.37
CA VAL A 495 21.33 -24.09 -25.32
C VAL A 495 20.08 -25.01 -25.21
N ASN A 496 19.52 -25.44 -26.34
CA ASN A 496 18.37 -26.36 -26.37
C ASN A 496 18.69 -27.70 -25.70
N HIS A 497 19.94 -28.15 -25.82
CA HIS A 497 20.42 -29.36 -25.15
C HIS A 497 21.03 -29.10 -23.77
N LYS A 498 20.69 -27.94 -23.14
CA LYS A 498 21.13 -27.55 -21.79
C LYS A 498 22.65 -27.35 -21.63
N GLY A 499 23.34 -27.02 -22.69
CA GLY A 499 24.74 -26.67 -22.66
C GLY A 499 24.99 -25.23 -22.25
N THR A 500 26.11 -24.98 -21.63
CA THR A 500 26.63 -23.66 -21.29
C THR A 500 27.66 -23.24 -22.34
N ILE A 501 27.44 -22.08 -22.97
CA ILE A 501 28.45 -21.48 -23.84
C ILE A 501 29.52 -20.84 -22.97
N ASP A 502 30.76 -21.21 -23.13
CA ASP A 502 31.87 -20.56 -22.46
C ASP A 502 32.28 -19.29 -23.20
N LYS A 503 32.81 -19.46 -24.38
CA LYS A 503 33.28 -18.35 -25.21
C LYS A 503 33.41 -18.72 -26.70
N PHE A 504 33.53 -17.71 -27.52
CA PHE A 504 33.96 -17.87 -28.90
C PHE A 504 35.46 -17.58 -29.02
N ILE A 505 36.18 -18.44 -29.71
CA ILE A 505 37.62 -18.30 -29.95
C ILE A 505 37.81 -18.16 -31.46
N GLY A 506 37.64 -16.92 -31.96
CA GLY A 506 37.55 -16.67 -33.40
C GLY A 506 36.24 -17.23 -33.98
N ASP A 507 36.35 -18.23 -34.84
CA ASP A 507 35.24 -19.00 -35.41
C ASP A 507 34.88 -20.27 -34.63
N ALA A 508 35.68 -20.60 -33.62
CA ALA A 508 35.44 -21.76 -32.75
C ALA A 508 34.47 -21.46 -31.61
N ILE A 509 33.73 -22.49 -31.23
CA ILE A 509 32.80 -22.46 -30.07
C ILE A 509 33.38 -23.38 -28.99
N MET A 510 33.55 -22.83 -27.79
CA MET A 510 33.76 -23.62 -26.57
C MET A 510 32.48 -23.65 -25.74
N ALA A 511 32.05 -24.84 -25.40
CA ALA A 511 30.86 -25.08 -24.56
C ALA A 511 31.07 -26.28 -23.63
N TYR A 512 30.24 -26.39 -22.63
CA TYR A 512 30.29 -27.53 -21.72
C TYR A 512 28.90 -27.81 -21.10
N TRP A 513 28.75 -29.03 -20.55
CA TRP A 513 27.54 -29.47 -19.86
C TRP A 513 27.86 -29.90 -18.44
N ASN A 514 26.90 -29.84 -17.53
CA ASN A 514 26.98 -30.19 -16.11
C ASN A 514 27.57 -29.11 -15.21
N ALA A 515 27.72 -27.88 -15.73
CA ALA A 515 28.09 -26.71 -14.95
C ALA A 515 27.47 -25.43 -15.58
N PRO A 516 27.08 -24.39 -14.81
CA PRO A 516 26.97 -24.37 -13.34
C PRO A 516 25.81 -25.23 -12.80
N ILE A 517 24.84 -25.54 -13.67
CA ILE A 517 23.67 -26.34 -13.34
C ILE A 517 23.93 -27.83 -13.68
N PRO A 518 23.66 -28.74 -12.76
CA PRO A 518 23.75 -30.17 -13.04
C PRO A 518 22.83 -30.60 -14.20
N VAL A 519 23.39 -31.31 -15.14
CA VAL A 519 22.64 -31.84 -16.30
C VAL A 519 22.73 -33.35 -16.29
N PRO A 520 21.65 -34.06 -15.97
CA PRO A 520 21.62 -35.53 -16.12
C PRO A 520 21.94 -35.91 -17.55
N ASN A 521 22.72 -37.00 -17.73
CA ASN A 521 23.12 -37.52 -19.06
C ASN A 521 23.82 -36.43 -19.93
N HIS A 522 24.68 -35.64 -19.31
CA HIS A 522 25.37 -34.52 -19.96
C HIS A 522 26.16 -34.92 -21.20
N ALA A 523 26.74 -36.12 -21.24
CA ALA A 523 27.45 -36.67 -22.41
C ALA A 523 26.51 -36.87 -23.60
N ASP A 524 25.31 -37.47 -23.35
CA ASP A 524 24.27 -37.63 -24.38
C ASP A 524 23.78 -36.29 -24.91
N GLN A 525 23.54 -35.31 -24.02
CA GLN A 525 23.06 -33.98 -24.39
C GLN A 525 24.10 -33.28 -25.28
N ALA A 526 25.37 -33.36 -24.93
CA ALA A 526 26.46 -32.79 -25.72
C ALA A 526 26.55 -33.44 -27.08
N LEU A 527 26.46 -34.78 -27.17
CA LEU A 527 26.51 -35.50 -28.39
C LEU A 527 25.30 -35.24 -29.30
N LYS A 528 24.10 -35.17 -28.72
CA LYS A 528 22.87 -34.79 -29.47
C LYS A 528 23.01 -33.42 -30.10
N SER A 529 23.50 -32.44 -29.31
CA SER A 529 23.82 -31.09 -29.86
C SER A 529 24.83 -31.14 -30.99
N ALA A 530 25.90 -31.92 -30.84
CA ALA A 530 26.91 -32.08 -31.90
C ALA A 530 26.33 -32.65 -33.17
N ILE A 531 25.51 -33.73 -33.08
CA ILE A 531 24.85 -34.35 -34.23
C ILE A 531 23.88 -33.37 -34.88
N GLU A 532 23.04 -32.66 -34.11
CA GLU A 532 22.11 -31.67 -34.65
C GLU A 532 22.86 -30.54 -35.39
N GLN A 533 24.00 -30.09 -34.86
CA GLN A 533 24.80 -29.07 -35.52
C GLN A 533 25.32 -29.53 -36.90
N ILE A 534 25.77 -30.79 -37.03
CA ILE A 534 26.19 -31.32 -38.33
C ILE A 534 24.99 -31.41 -39.28
N GLU A 535 23.81 -31.85 -38.80
CA GLU A 535 22.61 -31.91 -39.64
C GLU A 535 22.12 -30.52 -40.07
N MET A 536 22.27 -29.50 -39.20
CA MET A 536 21.92 -28.07 -39.51
C MET A 536 22.85 -27.46 -40.57
N LEU A 537 24.10 -27.88 -40.68
CA LEU A 537 25.05 -27.32 -41.66
C LEU A 537 24.51 -27.35 -43.08
N GLU A 538 23.77 -28.40 -43.45
CA GLU A 538 23.18 -28.48 -44.80
C GLU A 538 22.21 -27.32 -45.06
N LYS A 539 21.39 -26.98 -44.06
CA LYS A 539 20.46 -25.84 -44.17
C LYS A 539 21.20 -24.52 -44.17
N ILE A 540 22.23 -24.38 -43.34
CA ILE A 540 23.06 -23.18 -43.24
C ILE A 540 23.79 -22.94 -44.54
N ASN A 541 24.40 -23.97 -45.15
CA ASN A 541 25.09 -23.88 -46.40
C ASN A 541 24.14 -23.49 -47.54
N LYS A 542 22.89 -23.90 -47.55
CA LYS A 542 21.88 -23.41 -48.51
C LYS A 542 21.66 -21.88 -48.43
N LEU A 543 21.96 -21.24 -47.33
CA LEU A 543 21.85 -19.79 -47.13
C LEU A 543 23.19 -19.08 -47.45
N ILE A 544 24.32 -19.73 -47.11
CA ILE A 544 25.65 -19.12 -47.18
C ILE A 544 26.25 -19.27 -48.57
N THR A 545 26.17 -20.48 -49.17
CA THR A 545 26.84 -20.76 -50.46
C THR A 545 26.35 -19.84 -51.59
N PRO A 546 25.06 -19.59 -51.79
CA PRO A 546 24.60 -18.69 -52.84
C PRO A 546 25.06 -17.24 -52.66
N LYS A 547 25.28 -16.83 -51.39
CA LYS A 547 25.59 -15.44 -51.07
C LYS A 547 27.09 -15.12 -51.06
N TYR A 548 27.91 -16.10 -50.66
CA TYR A 548 29.34 -15.88 -50.41
C TYR A 548 30.24 -16.81 -51.24
N ASP A 549 29.70 -17.73 -52.02
CA ASP A 549 30.41 -18.74 -52.81
C ASP A 549 31.41 -19.58 -51.98
N VAL A 550 31.01 -19.90 -50.74
CA VAL A 550 31.77 -20.74 -49.82
C VAL A 550 30.85 -21.78 -49.15
N THR A 551 31.45 -22.88 -48.76
CA THR A 551 30.72 -23.95 -48.02
C THR A 551 31.40 -24.15 -46.68
N ILE A 552 30.62 -24.14 -45.61
CA ILE A 552 31.09 -24.34 -44.24
C ILE A 552 31.05 -25.83 -43.91
N ASN A 553 32.16 -26.31 -43.40
CA ASN A 553 32.29 -27.61 -42.74
C ASN A 553 32.88 -27.38 -41.34
N ILE A 554 32.52 -28.19 -40.38
CA ILE A 554 33.01 -28.07 -38.98
C ILE A 554 33.63 -29.37 -38.51
N GLY A 555 34.54 -29.27 -37.55
CA GLY A 555 35.02 -30.37 -36.72
C GLY A 555 34.51 -30.17 -35.29
N ILE A 556 34.09 -31.26 -34.63
CA ILE A 556 33.61 -31.24 -33.24
C ILE A 556 34.39 -32.25 -32.42
N GLY A 557 34.94 -31.83 -31.27
CA GLY A 557 35.58 -32.69 -30.30
C GLY A 557 34.82 -32.67 -28.95
N LEU A 558 34.47 -33.87 -28.45
CA LEU A 558 33.83 -34.02 -27.16
C LEU A 558 34.69 -34.87 -26.20
N HIS A 559 34.91 -34.35 -25.00
CA HIS A 559 35.58 -35.09 -23.94
C HIS A 559 34.83 -34.94 -22.62
N THR A 560 34.74 -36.02 -21.87
CA THR A 560 34.13 -36.01 -20.51
C THR A 560 35.21 -36.24 -19.48
N GLY A 561 35.29 -35.39 -18.45
CA GLY A 561 36.27 -35.54 -17.39
C GLY A 561 36.11 -34.49 -16.30
N ILE A 562 36.90 -34.64 -15.25
CA ILE A 562 36.93 -33.72 -14.11
C ILE A 562 37.56 -32.39 -14.54
N VAL A 563 36.88 -31.30 -14.25
CA VAL A 563 37.32 -29.93 -14.47
C VAL A 563 37.07 -29.10 -13.24
N THR A 564 37.79 -27.99 -13.08
CA THR A 564 37.49 -26.98 -12.09
C THR A 564 36.63 -25.92 -12.77
N ALA A 565 35.40 -25.75 -12.30
CA ALA A 565 34.46 -24.72 -12.75
C ALA A 565 34.34 -23.61 -11.73
N GLY A 566 34.34 -22.38 -12.15
CA GLY A 566 34.20 -21.22 -11.26
C GLY A 566 34.47 -19.90 -11.96
N ASP A 567 34.39 -18.83 -11.18
CA ASP A 567 34.68 -17.48 -11.64
C ASP A 567 36.21 -17.26 -11.70
N MET A 568 36.73 -17.00 -12.89
CA MET A 568 38.17 -16.91 -13.14
C MET A 568 38.51 -15.62 -13.85
N GLY A 569 39.47 -14.87 -13.31
CA GLY A 569 39.92 -13.63 -13.88
C GLY A 569 40.65 -12.72 -12.89
N SER A 570 40.62 -11.43 -13.17
CA SER A 570 41.16 -10.39 -12.29
C SER A 570 40.02 -9.77 -11.46
N PHE A 571 40.36 -9.00 -10.42
CA PHE A 571 39.38 -8.31 -9.52
C PHE A 571 38.36 -7.45 -10.29
N GLY A 572 38.67 -6.95 -11.48
CA GLY A 572 37.76 -6.11 -12.27
C GLY A 572 37.12 -6.78 -13.48
N ARG A 573 37.54 -8.01 -13.85
CA ARG A 573 37.03 -8.75 -14.99
C ARG A 573 37.25 -10.25 -14.80
N SER A 574 36.15 -10.94 -14.60
CA SER A 574 36.13 -12.39 -14.48
C SER A 574 35.03 -12.99 -15.36
N ASP A 575 35.27 -14.22 -15.79
CA ASP A 575 34.30 -15.01 -16.54
C ASP A 575 34.10 -16.34 -15.85
N TYR A 576 32.87 -16.81 -15.74
CA TYR A 576 32.57 -18.15 -15.26
C TYR A 576 32.98 -19.15 -16.33
N THR A 577 34.00 -19.97 -16.08
CA THR A 577 34.58 -20.88 -17.06
C THR A 577 35.03 -22.19 -16.41
N ILE A 578 35.46 -23.13 -17.24
CA ILE A 578 36.08 -24.38 -16.81
C ILE A 578 37.54 -24.42 -17.19
N ILE A 579 38.38 -24.94 -16.28
CA ILE A 579 39.81 -25.20 -16.60
C ILE A 579 40.20 -26.64 -16.18
N GLY A 580 41.23 -27.13 -16.80
CA GLY A 580 41.83 -28.44 -16.52
C GLY A 580 42.42 -29.07 -17.76
N ASP A 581 43.23 -30.11 -17.58
CA ASP A 581 43.84 -30.87 -18.70
C ASP A 581 42.79 -31.47 -19.63
N ASN A 582 41.61 -31.80 -19.11
CA ASN A 582 40.50 -32.36 -19.88
C ASN A 582 39.90 -31.32 -20.86
N VAL A 583 39.98 -30.03 -20.54
CA VAL A 583 39.59 -28.97 -21.47
C VAL A 583 40.54 -28.91 -22.68
N ASN A 584 41.84 -28.99 -22.41
CA ASN A 584 42.88 -29.03 -23.47
C ASN A 584 42.74 -30.28 -24.35
N LEU A 585 42.40 -31.44 -23.75
CA LEU A 585 42.18 -32.67 -24.49
C LEU A 585 40.99 -32.55 -25.45
N ALA A 586 39.86 -31.97 -25.00
CA ALA A 586 38.69 -31.73 -25.90
C ALA A 586 39.03 -30.84 -27.08
N SER A 587 39.77 -29.76 -26.86
CA SER A 587 40.24 -28.86 -27.93
C SER A 587 41.15 -29.58 -28.94
N ARG A 588 42.07 -30.42 -28.48
CA ARG A 588 42.95 -31.20 -29.35
C ARG A 588 42.17 -32.25 -30.15
N MET A 589 41.14 -32.86 -29.55
CA MET A 589 40.28 -33.80 -30.27
C MET A 589 39.51 -33.13 -31.39
N GLU A 590 39.10 -31.88 -31.22
CA GLU A 590 38.52 -31.10 -32.31
C GLU A 590 39.53 -30.98 -33.45
N GLY A 591 40.79 -30.58 -33.20
CA GLY A 591 41.82 -30.50 -34.20
C GLY A 591 42.11 -31.82 -34.96
N LEU A 592 42.02 -32.97 -34.26
CA LEU A 592 42.19 -34.30 -34.88
C LEU A 592 41.10 -34.62 -35.90
N THR A 593 39.93 -34.00 -35.81
CA THR A 593 38.84 -34.20 -36.78
C THR A 593 39.28 -33.94 -38.20
N LYS A 594 40.20 -32.99 -38.39
CA LYS A 594 40.77 -32.65 -39.69
C LYS A 594 41.70 -33.76 -40.24
N GLN A 595 42.44 -34.44 -39.36
CA GLN A 595 43.39 -35.47 -39.73
C GLN A 595 42.67 -36.74 -40.17
N TYR A 596 41.65 -37.14 -39.41
CA TYR A 596 40.87 -38.38 -39.72
C TYR A 596 39.71 -38.14 -40.70
N GLY A 597 39.43 -36.87 -41.08
CA GLY A 597 38.29 -36.57 -41.94
C GLY A 597 36.93 -36.86 -41.26
N ALA A 598 36.93 -36.88 -39.95
CA ALA A 598 35.72 -37.11 -39.13
C ALA A 598 35.03 -35.81 -38.78
N SER A 599 33.70 -35.75 -38.66
CA SER A 599 32.95 -34.56 -38.24
C SER A 599 32.87 -34.45 -36.73
N ILE A 600 32.68 -35.56 -36.03
CA ILE A 600 32.55 -35.59 -34.56
C ILE A 600 33.50 -36.66 -34.01
N LEU A 601 34.39 -36.24 -33.11
CA LEU A 601 35.25 -37.12 -32.33
C LEU A 601 34.85 -37.08 -30.82
N ILE A 602 34.78 -38.25 -30.24
CA ILE A 602 34.55 -38.44 -28.82
C ILE A 602 35.64 -39.27 -28.17
N SER A 603 35.98 -38.99 -26.93
CA SER A 603 36.92 -39.78 -26.14
C SER A 603 36.24 -41.05 -25.58
N ARG A 604 37.05 -42.03 -25.14
CA ARG A 604 36.56 -43.20 -24.41
C ARG A 604 35.74 -42.82 -23.17
N ALA A 605 36.18 -41.78 -22.43
CA ALA A 605 35.46 -41.31 -21.24
C ALA A 605 34.06 -40.76 -21.57
N THR A 606 33.90 -40.11 -22.73
CA THR A 606 32.58 -39.68 -23.24
C THR A 606 31.77 -40.90 -23.70
N TYR A 607 32.39 -41.80 -24.49
CA TYR A 607 31.74 -43.03 -25.01
C TYR A 607 31.09 -43.89 -23.90
N GLU A 608 31.84 -44.09 -22.79
CA GLU A 608 31.36 -44.89 -21.64
C GLU A 608 30.22 -44.27 -20.86
N ARG A 609 29.94 -42.97 -21.06
CA ARG A 609 28.84 -42.23 -20.41
C ARG A 609 27.61 -42.03 -21.30
N LEU A 610 27.67 -42.59 -22.54
CA LEU A 610 26.52 -42.53 -23.44
C LEU A 610 25.50 -43.62 -23.08
N GLU A 611 24.27 -43.22 -22.97
CA GLU A 611 23.13 -44.12 -22.73
C GLU A 611 22.29 -44.31 -24.00
N GLY A 612 22.41 -43.40 -24.97
CA GLY A 612 21.70 -43.45 -26.25
C GLY A 612 22.34 -44.43 -27.24
N SER A 613 21.55 -44.83 -28.25
CA SER A 613 22.03 -45.69 -29.34
C SER A 613 22.62 -44.85 -30.48
N TYR A 614 23.91 -44.86 -30.62
CA TYR A 614 24.66 -44.13 -31.67
C TYR A 614 25.49 -45.08 -32.52
N VAL A 615 25.70 -44.73 -33.77
CA VAL A 615 26.63 -45.49 -34.63
C VAL A 615 28.03 -44.90 -34.45
N ILE A 616 28.88 -45.64 -33.73
CA ILE A 616 30.20 -45.18 -33.32
C ILE A 616 31.23 -46.21 -33.76
N ARG A 617 32.37 -45.75 -34.31
CA ARG A 617 33.51 -46.60 -34.63
C ARG A 617 34.78 -46.17 -33.90
N PRO A 618 35.60 -47.10 -33.41
CA PRO A 618 36.88 -46.79 -32.80
C PRO A 618 37.81 -46.21 -33.88
N LEU A 619 38.53 -45.13 -33.59
CA LEU A 619 39.53 -44.59 -34.47
C LEU A 619 40.94 -45.00 -34.07
N ASP A 620 41.48 -44.36 -33.03
CA ASP A 620 42.88 -44.51 -32.71
C ASP A 620 43.19 -44.43 -31.21
N LEU A 621 44.41 -44.76 -30.83
CA LEU A 621 45.00 -44.48 -29.53
C LEU A 621 45.92 -43.30 -29.70
N VAL A 622 45.63 -42.18 -29.06
CA VAL A 622 46.32 -40.90 -29.22
C VAL A 622 47.04 -40.53 -27.95
N GLU A 623 48.35 -40.39 -28.01
CA GLU A 623 49.14 -39.78 -26.89
C GLU A 623 49.15 -38.30 -27.06
N VAL A 624 48.54 -37.62 -26.08
CA VAL A 624 48.44 -36.15 -26.08
C VAL A 624 49.65 -35.58 -25.37
N LYS A 625 50.30 -34.59 -25.96
CA LYS A 625 51.50 -33.92 -25.39
C LYS A 625 51.23 -33.48 -23.93
N GLY A 626 52.00 -34.07 -22.97
CA GLY A 626 51.90 -33.78 -21.54
C GLY A 626 51.06 -34.78 -20.73
N LYS A 627 50.52 -35.85 -21.36
CA LYS A 627 50.01 -37.04 -20.66
C LYS A 627 50.79 -38.26 -21.10
N ASN A 628 51.15 -39.11 -20.17
CA ASN A 628 51.84 -40.40 -20.43
C ASN A 628 50.92 -41.52 -20.78
N GLU A 629 49.59 -41.27 -20.80
CA GLU A 629 48.57 -42.26 -21.14
C GLU A 629 47.89 -41.94 -22.46
N ALA A 630 47.83 -42.97 -23.33
CA ALA A 630 47.14 -42.83 -24.60
C ALA A 630 45.62 -42.84 -24.38
N VAL A 631 44.92 -41.92 -25.01
CA VAL A 631 43.46 -41.78 -25.00
C VAL A 631 42.88 -42.42 -26.24
N GLU A 632 41.98 -43.37 -26.08
CA GLU A 632 41.21 -43.95 -27.19
C GLU A 632 40.12 -42.98 -27.65
N ILE A 633 40.07 -42.70 -28.96
CA ILE A 633 39.13 -41.81 -29.61
C ILE A 633 38.22 -42.57 -30.57
N PHE A 634 37.01 -42.07 -30.72
CA PHE A 634 35.95 -42.69 -31.54
C PHE A 634 35.36 -41.63 -32.48
N GLU A 635 34.95 -42.05 -33.66
CA GLU A 635 34.12 -41.24 -34.56
C GLU A 635 32.66 -41.58 -34.39
N VAL A 636 31.82 -40.54 -34.30
CA VAL A 636 30.38 -40.64 -34.34
C VAL A 636 29.91 -40.53 -35.80
N ILE A 637 29.23 -41.52 -36.30
CA ILE A 637 28.73 -41.54 -37.67
C ILE A 637 27.36 -40.85 -37.71
N CYS A 638 27.32 -39.68 -38.35
CA CYS A 638 26.07 -38.97 -38.59
C CYS A 638 25.32 -39.53 -39.80
N LYS A 639 24.02 -39.32 -39.89
CA LYS A 639 23.12 -39.84 -40.94
C LYS A 639 23.50 -39.41 -42.36
N ASN A 640 24.23 -38.30 -42.49
CA ASN A 640 24.71 -37.80 -43.76
C ASN A 640 25.92 -38.59 -44.35
N LYS A 641 26.48 -39.56 -43.59
CA LYS A 641 27.61 -40.38 -43.98
C LYS A 641 27.07 -41.80 -44.23
N ASN A 642 26.98 -42.18 -45.51
CA ASN A 642 26.45 -43.46 -45.94
C ASN A 642 27.52 -44.53 -45.79
N ILE A 643 27.59 -45.19 -44.62
CA ILE A 643 28.52 -46.29 -44.32
C ILE A 643 27.68 -47.56 -44.09
N SER A 644 28.01 -48.61 -44.87
CA SER A 644 27.31 -49.89 -44.74
C SER A 644 27.75 -50.67 -43.47
N LYS A 645 26.96 -51.60 -43.05
CA LYS A 645 27.28 -52.45 -41.89
C LYS A 645 28.52 -53.30 -42.15
N GLU A 646 28.64 -53.79 -43.41
CA GLU A 646 29.76 -54.58 -43.86
C GLU A 646 31.08 -53.74 -43.88
N GLU A 647 30.97 -52.50 -44.25
CA GLU A 647 32.08 -51.55 -44.17
C GLU A 647 32.56 -51.32 -42.73
N LEU A 648 31.62 -51.12 -41.77
CA LEU A 648 31.95 -50.98 -40.36
C LEU A 648 32.61 -52.25 -39.77
N GLU A 649 32.12 -53.42 -40.11
CA GLU A 649 32.69 -54.71 -39.69
C GLU A 649 34.09 -54.92 -40.26
N SER A 650 34.30 -54.62 -41.56
CA SER A 650 35.62 -54.68 -42.23
C SER A 650 36.59 -53.70 -41.61
N TYR A 651 36.14 -52.45 -41.35
CA TYR A 651 36.95 -51.45 -40.70
C TYR A 651 37.37 -51.86 -39.28
N ALA A 652 36.43 -52.39 -38.46
CA ALA A 652 36.73 -52.85 -37.12
C ALA A 652 37.78 -53.97 -37.12
N LYS A 653 37.70 -54.90 -38.11
CA LYS A 653 38.71 -55.92 -38.31
C LYS A 653 40.07 -55.37 -38.66
N ALA A 654 40.12 -54.36 -39.57
CA ALA A 654 41.38 -53.74 -39.97
C ALA A 654 42.06 -53.03 -38.80
N ILE A 655 41.31 -52.28 -37.99
CA ILE A 655 41.82 -51.58 -36.76
C ILE A 655 42.34 -52.61 -35.75
N SER A 656 41.61 -53.70 -35.53
CA SER A 656 42.04 -54.75 -34.61
C SER A 656 43.37 -55.38 -35.05
N LEU A 657 43.49 -55.69 -36.33
CA LEU A 657 44.74 -56.22 -36.93
C LEU A 657 45.89 -55.23 -36.82
N PHE A 658 45.61 -53.95 -37.12
CA PHE A 658 46.61 -52.91 -36.98
C PHE A 658 47.12 -52.80 -35.53
N ARG A 659 46.19 -52.80 -34.54
CA ARG A 659 46.56 -52.74 -33.11
C ARG A 659 47.34 -53.98 -32.64
N SER A 660 47.12 -55.12 -33.25
CA SER A 660 47.87 -56.38 -32.96
C SER A 660 49.17 -56.50 -33.74
N ALA A 661 49.67 -55.46 -34.38
CA ALA A 661 50.86 -55.46 -35.21
C ALA A 661 50.78 -56.32 -36.50
N GLU A 662 49.60 -56.77 -36.90
CA GLU A 662 49.38 -57.47 -38.17
C GLU A 662 49.20 -56.46 -39.33
N VAL A 663 50.22 -55.59 -39.49
CA VAL A 663 50.15 -54.42 -40.35
C VAL A 663 49.86 -54.76 -41.81
N ALA A 664 50.47 -55.81 -42.37
CA ALA A 664 50.25 -56.18 -43.76
C ALA A 664 48.80 -56.61 -44.06
N ARG A 665 48.17 -57.32 -43.15
CA ARG A 665 46.76 -57.74 -43.30
C ARG A 665 45.79 -56.56 -43.08
N ALA A 666 46.13 -55.66 -42.15
CA ALA A 666 45.38 -54.43 -41.95
C ALA A 666 45.44 -53.54 -43.17
N HIS A 667 46.60 -53.41 -43.76
CA HIS A 667 46.86 -52.61 -44.99
C HIS A 667 46.00 -53.06 -46.16
N GLU A 668 45.93 -54.39 -46.44
CA GLU A 668 45.09 -54.98 -47.49
C GLU A 668 43.59 -54.61 -47.30
N ILE A 669 43.10 -54.68 -46.06
CA ILE A 669 41.70 -54.36 -45.81
C ILE A 669 41.47 -52.84 -45.94
N PHE A 670 42.38 -52.00 -45.48
CA PHE A 670 42.26 -50.54 -45.69
C PHE A 670 42.31 -50.14 -47.15
N GLN A 671 43.16 -50.76 -47.99
CA GLN A 671 43.18 -50.53 -49.42
C GLN A 671 41.84 -50.95 -50.08
N ASN A 672 41.27 -52.08 -49.69
CA ASN A 672 39.97 -52.51 -50.20
C ASN A 672 38.83 -51.55 -49.79
N LEU A 673 38.83 -51.08 -48.55
CA LEU A 673 37.88 -50.10 -48.09
C LEU A 673 38.03 -48.77 -48.83
N GLN A 674 39.29 -48.31 -49.09
CA GLN A 674 39.56 -47.06 -49.82
C GLN A 674 39.12 -47.18 -51.28
N ALA A 675 39.24 -48.37 -51.89
CA ALA A 675 38.82 -48.60 -53.27
C ALA A 675 37.28 -48.62 -53.39
N GLN A 676 36.56 -49.08 -52.37
CA GLN A 676 35.08 -49.16 -52.35
C GLN A 676 34.45 -47.82 -51.99
N ASN A 677 34.96 -47.17 -50.94
CA ASN A 677 34.43 -45.92 -50.41
C ASN A 677 35.58 -44.97 -50.00
N PRO A 678 36.15 -44.18 -50.94
CA PRO A 678 37.31 -43.34 -50.68
C PRO A 678 37.07 -42.41 -49.47
N SER A 679 37.94 -42.51 -48.47
CA SER A 679 37.89 -41.64 -47.31
C SER A 679 39.27 -41.22 -46.79
N LYS A 680 39.38 -40.05 -46.23
CA LYS A 680 40.61 -39.54 -45.64
C LYS A 680 41.10 -40.44 -44.48
N LEU A 681 40.18 -41.07 -43.78
CA LEU A 681 40.50 -42.01 -42.73
C LEU A 681 41.24 -43.24 -43.25
N TYR A 682 40.77 -43.87 -44.33
CA TYR A 682 41.41 -45.04 -44.88
C TYR A 682 42.77 -44.69 -45.52
N GLU A 683 42.85 -43.58 -46.23
CA GLU A 683 44.10 -43.03 -46.73
C GLU A 683 45.14 -42.81 -45.63
N PHE A 684 44.72 -42.24 -44.50
CA PHE A 684 45.57 -42.02 -43.33
C PHE A 684 46.11 -43.36 -42.76
N TYR A 685 45.29 -44.38 -42.61
CA TYR A 685 45.76 -45.67 -42.15
C TYR A 685 46.60 -46.44 -43.18
N ILE A 686 46.35 -46.31 -44.46
CA ILE A 686 47.20 -46.83 -45.53
C ILE A 686 48.60 -46.21 -45.40
N GLN A 687 48.73 -44.89 -45.29
CA GLN A 687 50.02 -44.22 -45.14
C GLN A 687 50.75 -44.66 -43.86
N ARG A 688 50.05 -44.89 -42.75
CA ARG A 688 50.68 -45.43 -41.54
C ARG A 688 51.15 -46.88 -41.72
N CYS A 689 50.41 -47.72 -42.38
CA CYS A 689 50.79 -49.09 -42.67
C CYS A 689 52.01 -49.12 -43.61
N ASP A 690 52.00 -48.26 -44.68
CA ASP A 690 53.12 -48.12 -45.60
C ASP A 690 54.42 -47.71 -44.89
N ALA A 691 54.32 -46.78 -43.93
CA ALA A 691 55.49 -46.34 -43.15
C ALA A 691 56.09 -47.49 -42.34
N PHE A 692 55.31 -48.36 -41.71
CA PHE A 692 55.82 -49.53 -40.98
C PHE A 692 56.29 -50.66 -41.90
N LEU A 693 55.67 -50.83 -43.07
CA LEU A 693 56.06 -51.87 -44.04
C LEU A 693 57.32 -51.53 -44.81
N THR A 694 57.55 -50.24 -45.11
CA THR A 694 58.74 -49.74 -45.82
C THR A 694 59.93 -49.54 -44.90
N HIS A 695 59.74 -49.34 -43.62
CA HIS A 695 60.79 -49.10 -42.64
C HIS A 695 60.65 -50.10 -41.45
N PRO A 696 61.08 -51.37 -41.64
CA PRO A 696 60.98 -52.43 -40.62
C PRO A 696 61.85 -52.16 -39.38
N GLU A 697 62.75 -51.21 -39.44
CA GLU A 697 63.58 -50.74 -38.31
C GLU A 697 62.78 -49.84 -37.30
N LEU A 698 61.62 -49.37 -37.69
CA LEU A 698 60.73 -48.59 -36.78
C LEU A 698 60.06 -49.55 -35.78
N GLU A 699 60.20 -49.20 -34.52
CA GLU A 699 59.45 -49.90 -33.46
C GLU A 699 57.94 -49.67 -33.65
N PHE A 700 57.22 -50.75 -33.81
CA PHE A 700 55.78 -50.65 -34.03
C PHE A 700 55.10 -50.10 -32.76
N THR A 701 54.33 -49.03 -32.97
CA THR A 701 53.44 -48.51 -31.93
C THR A 701 52.06 -48.22 -32.55
N PRO A 702 50.98 -48.76 -31.98
CA PRO A 702 49.64 -48.41 -32.43
C PRO A 702 49.24 -47.02 -31.97
N ILE A 703 50.04 -46.38 -31.08
CA ILE A 703 49.75 -45.09 -30.50
C ILE A 703 50.22 -43.96 -31.40
N LEU A 704 49.34 -43.06 -31.74
CA LEU A 704 49.71 -41.87 -32.48
C LEU A 704 50.21 -40.77 -31.51
N LYS A 705 51.49 -40.39 -31.62
CA LYS A 705 52.04 -39.28 -30.88
C LYS A 705 51.70 -37.95 -31.56
N MET A 706 51.02 -37.07 -30.87
CA MET A 706 50.73 -35.74 -31.39
C MET A 706 51.99 -34.84 -31.31
N THR A 707 52.54 -34.46 -32.46
CA THR A 707 53.76 -33.63 -32.60
C THR A 707 53.46 -32.13 -32.76
N THR A 708 52.24 -31.79 -33.14
CA THR A 708 51.80 -30.38 -33.35
C THR A 708 50.89 -29.90 -32.21
N LYS A 709 50.99 -28.54 -31.94
CA LYS A 709 50.12 -27.84 -30.98
C LYS A 709 48.71 -27.72 -31.52
#